data_f5531084d0175fc0562d64a2fb01f8ec
#
_entry.id   f5531084d0175fc0562d64a2fb01f8ec
#
_cell.length_a   1.000
_cell.length_b   1.000
_cell.length_c   1.000
_cell.angle_alpha   90.00
_cell.angle_beta   90.00
_cell.angle_gamma   90.00
#
_symmetry.space_group_name_H-M   'P 1'
#
loop_
_entity.id
_entity.type
_entity.pdbx_description
1 polymer ?
#
loop_
_entity_poly.entity_id
_entity_poly.type
_entity_poly.pdbx_seq_one_letter_code
_entity_poly.pdbx_strand_id
1 'polypeptide(L)'
;MKNRTTRIGMTALAILLAAGATVNAVPSFAGLAVVHAEEQNSQTSTVLNEGTLWKYLDNNTDPAEGQASLTAWTEKGFDDTIWKTASGKFGAKRGALTSFDGFTPTILLQQYIDGTATDIPTYFFRTTFNVSNLEQLTSITGTLFHDDAVAVYINGHPVKSVDMPTNTQSSNMFYAGVSAGAPKQADLNLSKAEIQNYLTDGDNVLSVELHNDREASSDIYFEFQNLTLNYNETDGNEPAVTPVNQKSVILTVGGDTTSQGITWYADTPDAGEVQYAPKNGDTFPDNYQTVPATAFISNDAGFYSNQAVLSNLQSGSEYVYRVVNGTTVSKTYSFKTSANDGSYSFAFVGDPQIGASGNASSDANNWNETVSLITSTLRPDFLLSAGDQVNTASNESQYVGYLNDAFASLPSATTIGNHDSSSAAYNEHFNLPNESRNKGITKAGSDYWFVYENTLFIDINSNNRSAAEHKAFIEEAIAANPNVKWKTVVFHHSIYSTASHVNDGDIINRRNELPQIFDDLDIDVVLMGHDHVYTRTYMMNGSTPDTSRGVQSSVTNSTGILYLTANSASGSKYYDIKAPNAEYSAKMDQSYRRTVTDIDVTDTSYTMTTYYADDMSVLDTFTINKTDSSALKNLVNETESKKLNSNDYTEESWNTFQTALTNAKSVLENENASQSELDDAYNALKSAMDGLKAPEKKDPEQNPETPVKPGNGSGSDNDSNTKKPAFTPVSDTKPSATDTKPASDSGKKTVRTGDTANAASAGLVMLAAGSVIVVYIRKRKGI
;
A
#
# COMPACT_ATOMS: atom_id res chain seq x y z
N MET A 1 9.63 -65.22 22.31
CA MET A 1 9.91 -66.35 21.40
C MET A 1 9.60 -65.91 19.98
N LYS A 2 10.65 -65.91 19.16
CA LYS A 2 10.79 -66.16 17.71
C LYS A 2 9.81 -65.41 16.78
N ASN A 3 10.23 -64.31 16.16
CA ASN A 3 10.88 -64.26 14.81
C ASN A 3 10.05 -64.82 13.65
N ARG A 4 9.70 -63.98 12.68
CA ARG A 4 10.31 -64.00 11.35
C ARG A 4 9.95 -62.81 10.48
N THR A 5 10.98 -62.08 10.12
CA THR A 5 11.18 -61.18 9.00
C THR A 5 10.96 -61.83 7.64
N THR A 6 10.44 -61.08 6.66
CA THR A 6 10.88 -61.27 5.26
C THR A 6 10.90 -59.90 4.53
N ARG A 7 12.10 -59.55 4.10
CA ARG A 7 12.41 -58.47 3.13
C ARG A 7 12.36 -59.07 1.73
N ILE A 8 11.96 -58.28 0.73
CA ILE A 8 12.40 -58.31 -0.68
C ILE A 8 11.97 -56.95 -1.23
N GLY A 9 12.72 -56.07 -1.86
CA GLY A 9 14.04 -56.12 -2.47
C GLY A 9 13.97 -55.08 -3.60
N MET A 10 14.70 -53.98 -3.46
CA MET A 10 14.93 -52.98 -4.54
C MET A 10 15.74 -53.60 -5.68
N THR A 11 15.49 -53.19 -6.92
CA THR A 11 16.54 -53.14 -7.94
C THR A 11 16.34 -51.93 -8.86
N ALA A 12 17.23 -50.95 -8.72
CA ALA A 12 17.53 -49.95 -9.72
C ALA A 12 18.48 -50.53 -10.75
N LEU A 13 18.33 -50.17 -12.03
CA LEU A 13 19.40 -50.35 -13.01
C LEU A 13 19.43 -49.18 -13.99
N ALA A 14 20.48 -48.40 -13.85
CA ALA A 14 20.96 -47.47 -14.86
C ALA A 14 22.07 -48.13 -15.66
N ILE A 15 22.11 -48.03 -16.98
CA ILE A 15 23.31 -48.21 -17.81
C ILE A 15 23.26 -47.33 -19.07
N LEU A 16 24.33 -46.68 -19.22
CA LEU A 16 25.04 -45.81 -20.14
C LEU A 16 25.19 -46.32 -21.59
N LEU A 17 25.15 -45.37 -22.52
CA LEU A 17 25.96 -45.03 -23.72
C LEU A 17 26.79 -46.13 -24.43
N ALA A 18 26.69 -46.25 -25.77
CA ALA A 18 27.66 -45.70 -26.72
C ALA A 18 27.53 -46.31 -28.16
N ALA A 19 27.50 -45.40 -29.09
CA ALA A 19 28.02 -45.31 -30.44
C ALA A 19 28.41 -46.55 -31.28
N GLY A 20 28.05 -46.51 -32.57
CA GLY A 20 28.74 -47.19 -33.64
C GLY A 20 27.92 -47.51 -34.89
N ALA A 21 28.18 -46.78 -35.95
CA ALA A 21 27.61 -46.94 -37.27
C ALA A 21 27.97 -48.25 -37.98
N THR A 22 27.08 -48.75 -38.86
CA THR A 22 27.36 -49.03 -40.27
C THR A 22 26.14 -49.55 -41.03
N VAL A 23 26.07 -49.15 -42.26
CA VAL A 23 25.13 -49.41 -43.32
C VAL A 23 25.04 -50.87 -43.73
N ASN A 24 23.82 -51.41 -44.08
CA ASN A 24 23.51 -51.99 -45.39
C ASN A 24 22.10 -52.60 -45.52
N ALA A 25 21.43 -52.11 -46.56
CA ALA A 25 20.53 -52.76 -47.53
C ALA A 25 19.42 -53.74 -47.12
N VAL A 26 18.22 -53.30 -47.47
CA VAL A 26 16.89 -53.82 -47.79
C VAL A 26 16.77 -55.33 -48.19
N PRO A 27 15.66 -56.04 -47.88
CA PRO A 27 14.51 -55.96 -48.76
C PRO A 27 13.11 -55.83 -48.08
N SER A 28 12.22 -55.26 -48.85
CA SER A 28 10.81 -55.07 -48.65
C SER A 28 10.01 -56.31 -48.31
N PHE A 29 9.10 -56.22 -47.31
CA PHE A 29 7.88 -57.01 -47.25
C PHE A 29 6.69 -56.12 -46.89
N ALA A 30 5.63 -56.35 -47.65
CA ALA A 30 4.41 -55.60 -47.62
C ALA A 30 3.55 -55.86 -46.37
N GLY A 31 2.93 -54.83 -45.86
CA GLY A 31 1.57 -54.81 -45.38
C GLY A 31 1.29 -55.38 -43.99
N LEU A 32 1.41 -54.53 -42.98
CA LEU A 32 0.54 -54.51 -41.80
C LEU A 32 0.35 -53.02 -41.44
N ALA A 33 -0.84 -52.50 -41.70
CA ALA A 33 -1.24 -51.19 -41.19
C ALA A 33 -1.29 -51.28 -39.66
N VAL A 34 -0.27 -50.76 -39.00
CA VAL A 34 -0.36 -50.41 -37.59
C VAL A 34 -1.22 -49.16 -37.53
N VAL A 35 -2.48 -49.33 -37.14
CA VAL A 35 -3.29 -48.21 -36.68
C VAL A 35 -2.60 -47.68 -35.44
N HIS A 36 -1.82 -46.60 -35.59
CA HIS A 36 -1.46 -45.79 -34.46
C HIS A 36 -2.78 -45.18 -33.97
N ALA A 37 -3.21 -45.56 -32.77
CA ALA A 37 -4.11 -44.73 -32.01
C ALA A 37 -3.31 -43.44 -31.77
N GLU A 38 -3.73 -42.38 -32.43
CA GLU A 38 -3.30 -41.02 -32.07
C GLU A 38 -3.70 -40.84 -30.62
N GLU A 39 -2.70 -40.66 -29.71
CA GLU A 39 -2.94 -40.09 -28.40
C GLU A 39 -3.53 -38.71 -28.69
N GLN A 40 -4.85 -38.55 -28.50
CA GLN A 40 -5.49 -37.25 -28.48
C GLN A 40 -4.95 -36.53 -27.29
N ASN A 41 -4.04 -35.57 -27.49
CA ASN A 41 -3.70 -34.57 -26.51
C ASN A 41 -4.99 -33.79 -26.22
N SER A 42 -5.47 -33.83 -24.99
CA SER A 42 -6.63 -33.08 -24.54
C SER A 42 -6.17 -31.94 -23.64
N GLN A 43 -6.62 -30.73 -23.97
CA GLN A 43 -6.44 -29.57 -23.08
C GLN A 43 -7.52 -29.58 -22.00
N THR A 44 -7.14 -29.37 -20.75
CA THR A 44 -8.07 -29.30 -19.61
C THR A 44 -7.99 -27.95 -18.94
N SER A 45 -9.15 -27.42 -18.51
CA SER A 45 -9.26 -26.17 -17.72
C SER A 45 -10.12 -26.43 -16.50
N THR A 46 -9.55 -26.29 -15.29
CA THR A 46 -10.31 -26.37 -14.03
C THR A 46 -10.92 -25.00 -13.73
N VAL A 47 -12.24 -24.93 -13.83
CA VAL A 47 -13.01 -23.66 -13.67
C VAL A 47 -13.64 -23.48 -12.30
N LEU A 48 -13.77 -24.56 -11.50
CA LEU A 48 -14.16 -24.51 -10.09
C LEU A 48 -13.20 -25.36 -9.26
N ASN A 49 -12.92 -24.93 -8.04
CA ASN A 49 -12.07 -25.63 -7.07
C ASN A 49 -12.59 -25.41 -5.63
N GLU A 50 -11.89 -25.93 -4.62
CA GLU A 50 -12.25 -25.78 -3.20
C GLU A 50 -12.37 -24.32 -2.73
N GLY A 51 -11.71 -23.38 -3.43
CA GLY A 51 -11.75 -21.95 -3.15
C GLY A 51 -12.88 -21.19 -3.85
N THR A 52 -13.69 -21.86 -4.67
CA THR A 52 -14.78 -21.21 -5.42
C THR A 52 -15.79 -20.56 -4.49
N LEU A 53 -16.18 -19.33 -4.82
CA LEU A 53 -17.17 -18.57 -4.09
C LEU A 53 -18.58 -19.04 -4.46
N TRP A 54 -19.33 -19.48 -3.45
CA TRP A 54 -20.72 -19.91 -3.58
C TRP A 54 -21.66 -18.91 -2.96
N LYS A 55 -22.73 -18.62 -3.64
CA LYS A 55 -23.94 -18.07 -3.00
C LYS A 55 -24.77 -19.23 -2.47
N TYR A 56 -25.28 -19.11 -1.23
CA TYR A 56 -26.01 -20.19 -0.59
C TYR A 56 -27.17 -19.72 0.27
N LEU A 57 -28.18 -20.58 0.39
CA LEU A 57 -29.38 -20.36 1.17
C LEU A 57 -29.59 -21.55 2.13
N ASP A 58 -29.52 -21.27 3.42
CA ASP A 58 -29.59 -22.24 4.52
C ASP A 58 -30.58 -21.83 5.62
N ASN A 59 -31.63 -21.08 5.26
CA ASN A 59 -32.57 -20.46 6.21
C ASN A 59 -33.98 -21.04 6.13
N ASN A 60 -34.16 -22.29 5.66
CA ASN A 60 -35.43 -22.96 5.48
C ASN A 60 -36.41 -22.24 4.53
N THR A 61 -35.93 -21.58 3.50
CA THR A 61 -36.73 -20.89 2.47
C THR A 61 -36.62 -21.61 1.13
N ASP A 62 -37.74 -21.86 0.47
CA ASP A 62 -37.76 -22.38 -0.90
C ASP A 62 -37.52 -21.23 -1.88
N PRO A 63 -36.38 -21.21 -2.62
CA PRO A 63 -36.10 -20.13 -3.56
C PRO A 63 -37.03 -20.10 -4.77
N ALA A 64 -37.76 -21.17 -5.01
CA ALA A 64 -38.78 -21.24 -6.06
C ALA A 64 -40.20 -20.92 -5.58
N GLU A 65 -40.40 -20.52 -4.32
CA GLU A 65 -41.72 -20.14 -3.79
C GLU A 65 -42.34 -19.02 -4.64
N GLY A 66 -43.52 -19.27 -5.16
CA GLY A 66 -44.22 -18.31 -6.06
C GLY A 66 -43.70 -18.27 -7.50
N GLN A 67 -42.72 -19.08 -7.86
CA GLN A 67 -42.23 -19.20 -9.24
C GLN A 67 -43.05 -20.20 -10.07
N ALA A 68 -42.92 -20.10 -11.41
CA ALA A 68 -43.61 -20.98 -12.34
C ALA A 68 -43.04 -22.40 -12.36
N SER A 69 -41.80 -22.60 -11.95
CA SER A 69 -41.09 -23.88 -11.91
C SER A 69 -40.31 -24.04 -10.63
N LEU A 70 -40.26 -25.25 -10.08
CA LEU A 70 -39.39 -25.56 -8.91
C LEU A 70 -37.89 -25.40 -9.22
N THR A 71 -37.49 -25.43 -10.49
CA THR A 71 -36.09 -25.22 -10.92
C THR A 71 -35.80 -23.80 -11.36
N ALA A 72 -36.71 -22.84 -11.22
CA ALA A 72 -36.52 -21.45 -11.65
C ALA A 72 -35.25 -20.81 -11.00
N TRP A 73 -34.95 -21.18 -9.77
CA TRP A 73 -33.76 -20.70 -9.03
C TRP A 73 -32.43 -21.20 -9.61
N THR A 74 -32.45 -22.21 -10.50
CA THR A 74 -31.23 -22.77 -11.14
C THR A 74 -30.84 -22.08 -12.45
N GLU A 75 -31.68 -21.14 -12.93
CA GLU A 75 -31.48 -20.46 -14.22
C GLU A 75 -30.53 -19.25 -14.10
N LYS A 76 -29.90 -18.87 -15.24
CA LYS A 76 -28.92 -17.77 -15.32
C LYS A 76 -29.46 -16.42 -14.84
N GLY A 77 -30.72 -16.14 -15.01
CA GLY A 77 -31.34 -14.84 -14.69
C GLY A 77 -31.94 -14.74 -13.29
N PHE A 78 -31.79 -15.75 -12.46
CA PHE A 78 -32.36 -15.76 -11.12
C PHE A 78 -31.64 -14.74 -10.20
N ASP A 79 -32.41 -13.96 -9.43
CA ASP A 79 -31.88 -12.99 -8.48
C ASP A 79 -31.50 -13.68 -7.16
N ASP A 80 -30.22 -13.90 -6.97
CA ASP A 80 -29.61 -14.48 -5.76
C ASP A 80 -28.83 -13.43 -4.92
N THR A 81 -29.10 -12.15 -5.13
CA THR A 81 -28.36 -11.04 -4.46
C THR A 81 -28.48 -11.05 -2.95
N ILE A 82 -29.56 -11.57 -2.40
CA ILE A 82 -29.81 -11.66 -0.95
C ILE A 82 -29.24 -12.93 -0.29
N TRP A 83 -28.67 -13.86 -1.10
CA TRP A 83 -28.12 -15.09 -0.56
C TRP A 83 -26.78 -14.82 0.16
N LYS A 84 -26.50 -15.64 1.19
CA LYS A 84 -25.17 -15.63 1.82
C LYS A 84 -24.11 -16.02 0.82
N THR A 85 -22.87 -15.58 1.07
CA THR A 85 -21.73 -15.84 0.19
C THR A 85 -20.55 -16.36 1.00
N ALA A 86 -19.97 -17.49 0.60
CA ALA A 86 -18.76 -18.06 1.20
C ALA A 86 -18.06 -19.01 0.24
N SER A 87 -16.77 -19.27 0.47
CA SER A 87 -16.00 -20.35 -0.16
C SER A 87 -15.58 -21.36 0.89
N GLY A 88 -15.53 -22.65 0.52
CA GLY A 88 -15.04 -23.70 1.40
C GLY A 88 -15.95 -24.92 1.47
N LYS A 89 -15.80 -25.67 2.56
CA LYS A 89 -16.51 -26.89 2.86
C LYS A 89 -17.67 -26.56 3.79
N PHE A 90 -18.88 -26.70 3.29
CA PHE A 90 -20.10 -26.32 4.01
C PHE A 90 -20.60 -27.50 4.84
N GLY A 91 -21.02 -27.27 6.06
CA GLY A 91 -21.61 -28.33 6.86
C GLY A 91 -21.89 -27.95 8.30
N ALA A 92 -22.55 -28.86 9.00
CA ALA A 92 -22.81 -28.79 10.42
C ALA A 92 -22.93 -30.20 11.00
N LYS A 93 -22.54 -30.37 12.26
CA LYS A 93 -22.86 -31.54 13.06
C LYS A 93 -23.47 -31.09 14.37
N ARG A 94 -24.75 -31.42 14.56
CA ARG A 94 -25.56 -31.00 15.76
C ARG A 94 -25.49 -29.50 15.99
N GLY A 95 -25.58 -28.71 14.91
CA GLY A 95 -25.59 -27.26 14.95
C GLY A 95 -24.22 -26.61 15.18
N ALA A 96 -23.13 -27.37 15.09
CA ALA A 96 -21.76 -26.85 15.30
C ALA A 96 -20.82 -27.20 14.17
N LEU A 97 -19.80 -26.35 13.99
CA LEU A 97 -18.69 -26.57 13.05
C LEU A 97 -17.71 -27.58 13.65
N THR A 98 -18.04 -28.88 13.49
CA THR A 98 -17.27 -29.99 14.07
C THR A 98 -16.96 -31.02 12.99
N SER A 99 -15.73 -31.54 12.99
CA SER A 99 -15.32 -32.64 12.08
C SER A 99 -16.10 -33.92 12.37
N PHE A 100 -16.47 -34.66 11.33
CA PHE A 100 -17.13 -35.94 11.42
C PHE A 100 -16.75 -36.85 10.22
N ASP A 101 -16.64 -38.12 10.51
CA ASP A 101 -16.38 -39.19 9.53
C ASP A 101 -15.19 -38.93 8.57
N GLY A 102 -14.20 -38.16 9.04
CA GLY A 102 -13.01 -37.77 8.27
C GLY A 102 -13.15 -36.47 7.49
N PHE A 103 -14.31 -35.82 7.53
CA PHE A 103 -14.58 -34.54 6.87
C PHE A 103 -14.58 -33.39 7.89
N THR A 104 -14.06 -32.24 7.46
CA THR A 104 -13.96 -31.04 8.33
C THR A 104 -14.60 -29.87 7.60
N PRO A 105 -15.86 -29.50 7.95
CA PRO A 105 -16.45 -28.31 7.37
C PRO A 105 -15.74 -27.04 7.86
N THR A 106 -15.67 -26.04 6.98
CA THR A 106 -15.10 -24.71 7.28
C THR A 106 -16.15 -23.62 7.34
N ILE A 107 -17.32 -23.85 6.72
CA ILE A 107 -18.47 -22.94 6.72
C ILE A 107 -19.62 -23.61 7.44
N LEU A 108 -20.11 -22.98 8.50
CA LEU A 108 -21.24 -23.49 9.29
C LEU A 108 -22.55 -23.22 8.55
N LEU A 109 -23.26 -24.30 8.20
CA LEU A 109 -24.66 -24.22 7.75
C LEU A 109 -25.60 -24.11 8.96
N GLN A 110 -26.68 -23.38 8.83
CA GLN A 110 -27.77 -23.42 9.81
C GLN A 110 -28.44 -24.79 9.72
N GLN A 111 -28.23 -25.64 10.71
CA GLN A 111 -28.75 -27.00 10.68
C GLN A 111 -30.24 -27.08 11.06
N TYR A 112 -30.68 -26.25 12.02
CA TYR A 112 -32.04 -26.34 12.57
C TYR A 112 -32.92 -25.18 12.11
N ILE A 113 -34.22 -25.47 11.93
CA ILE A 113 -35.23 -24.46 11.74
C ILE A 113 -35.30 -23.59 13.00
N ASP A 114 -35.36 -22.29 12.84
CA ASP A 114 -35.31 -21.32 13.92
C ASP A 114 -36.26 -21.62 15.06
N GLY A 115 -35.72 -21.68 16.27
CA GLY A 115 -36.47 -21.95 17.50
C GLY A 115 -36.89 -23.40 17.66
N THR A 116 -36.41 -24.33 16.85
CA THR A 116 -36.76 -25.77 16.92
C THR A 116 -35.49 -26.63 17.02
N ALA A 117 -35.67 -27.95 17.16
CA ALA A 117 -34.62 -28.97 17.01
C ALA A 117 -34.82 -29.80 15.73
N THR A 118 -35.64 -29.31 14.79
CA THR A 118 -35.95 -29.95 13.52
C THR A 118 -34.95 -29.49 12.50
N ASP A 119 -34.30 -30.40 11.80
CA ASP A 119 -33.31 -30.08 10.75
C ASP A 119 -33.97 -29.39 9.57
N ILE A 120 -33.24 -28.45 8.96
CA ILE A 120 -33.63 -27.85 7.67
C ILE A 120 -33.57 -28.93 6.59
N PRO A 121 -34.69 -29.14 5.83
CA PRO A 121 -34.75 -30.23 4.86
C PRO A 121 -33.81 -30.03 3.66
N THR A 122 -33.61 -28.77 3.19
CA THR A 122 -32.93 -28.49 1.93
C THR A 122 -32.09 -27.23 2.02
N TYR A 123 -30.91 -27.28 1.39
CA TYR A 123 -29.94 -26.18 1.23
C TYR A 123 -29.69 -25.95 -0.25
N PHE A 124 -29.47 -24.68 -0.64
CA PHE A 124 -29.29 -24.30 -2.03
C PHE A 124 -27.97 -23.57 -2.21
N PHE A 125 -27.26 -23.89 -3.28
CA PHE A 125 -25.96 -23.29 -3.63
C PHE A 125 -25.95 -22.89 -5.09
N ARG A 126 -25.31 -21.75 -5.42
CA ARG A 126 -25.15 -21.27 -6.79
C ARG A 126 -23.75 -20.67 -6.96
N THR A 127 -23.15 -20.90 -8.12
CA THR A 127 -21.92 -20.24 -8.56
C THR A 127 -21.92 -20.12 -10.08
N THR A 128 -20.96 -19.37 -10.63
CA THR A 128 -20.78 -19.23 -12.07
C THR A 128 -19.46 -19.84 -12.50
N PHE A 129 -19.39 -20.34 -13.72
CA PHE A 129 -18.18 -20.77 -14.39
C PHE A 129 -18.19 -20.36 -15.85
N ASN A 130 -17.01 -20.15 -16.44
CA ASN A 130 -16.87 -19.66 -17.81
C ASN A 130 -16.51 -20.80 -18.77
N VAL A 131 -17.16 -20.83 -19.94
CA VAL A 131 -16.84 -21.72 -21.08
C VAL A 131 -16.27 -20.85 -22.20
N SER A 132 -14.99 -21.01 -22.49
CA SER A 132 -14.28 -20.18 -23.47
C SER A 132 -14.53 -20.55 -24.92
N ASN A 133 -14.81 -21.82 -25.22
CA ASN A 133 -15.06 -22.32 -26.57
C ASN A 133 -15.92 -23.58 -26.51
N LEU A 134 -17.22 -23.40 -26.65
CA LEU A 134 -18.19 -24.51 -26.63
C LEU A 134 -18.01 -25.48 -27.79
N GLU A 135 -17.54 -25.03 -28.95
CA GLU A 135 -17.35 -25.92 -30.13
C GLU A 135 -16.25 -26.94 -29.89
N GLN A 136 -15.20 -26.54 -29.16
CA GLN A 136 -14.07 -27.41 -28.85
C GLN A 136 -14.28 -28.22 -27.56
N LEU A 137 -15.25 -27.88 -26.73
CA LEU A 137 -15.55 -28.60 -25.51
C LEU A 137 -15.97 -30.05 -25.84
N THR A 138 -15.31 -31.01 -25.21
CA THR A 138 -15.59 -32.45 -25.38
C THR A 138 -16.35 -33.05 -24.21
N SER A 139 -16.05 -32.60 -23.01
CA SER A 139 -16.72 -33.07 -21.80
C SER A 139 -16.48 -32.12 -20.62
N ILE A 140 -17.30 -32.24 -19.58
CA ILE A 140 -17.11 -31.65 -18.27
C ILE A 140 -16.95 -32.77 -17.27
N THR A 141 -15.91 -32.69 -16.42
CA THR A 141 -15.71 -33.60 -15.31
C THR A 141 -15.69 -32.80 -14.00
N GLY A 142 -16.12 -33.42 -12.90
CA GLY A 142 -16.08 -32.75 -11.59
C GLY A 142 -16.30 -33.73 -10.47
N THR A 143 -15.90 -33.33 -9.25
CA THR A 143 -16.04 -34.13 -8.03
C THR A 143 -16.63 -33.28 -6.92
N LEU A 144 -17.66 -33.83 -6.27
CA LEU A 144 -18.24 -33.23 -5.06
C LEU A 144 -18.43 -34.27 -3.97
N PHE A 145 -18.53 -33.80 -2.71
CA PHE A 145 -18.92 -34.61 -1.56
C PHE A 145 -20.24 -34.06 -0.99
N HIS A 146 -21.13 -34.96 -0.61
CA HIS A 146 -22.45 -34.59 -0.10
C HIS A 146 -22.93 -35.53 1.01
N ASP A 147 -23.76 -35.02 1.90
CA ASP A 147 -24.47 -35.74 2.96
C ASP A 147 -25.82 -35.02 3.21
N ASP A 148 -27.02 -35.55 2.92
CA ASP A 148 -27.32 -36.91 2.42
C ASP A 148 -27.53 -36.96 0.88
N ALA A 149 -28.62 -36.40 0.35
CA ALA A 149 -28.96 -36.45 -1.08
C ALA A 149 -28.57 -35.13 -1.78
N VAL A 150 -28.27 -35.22 -3.09
CA VAL A 150 -27.84 -34.04 -3.85
C VAL A 150 -28.40 -34.07 -5.27
N ALA A 151 -28.80 -32.90 -5.80
CA ALA A 151 -29.01 -32.68 -7.24
C ALA A 151 -28.20 -31.48 -7.72
N VAL A 152 -27.61 -31.59 -8.93
CA VAL A 152 -26.77 -30.60 -9.55
C VAL A 152 -27.37 -30.16 -10.87
N TYR A 153 -27.39 -28.88 -11.15
CA TYR A 153 -27.98 -28.26 -12.34
C TYR A 153 -26.94 -27.35 -13.03
N ILE A 154 -27.02 -27.28 -14.36
CA ILE A 154 -26.31 -26.27 -15.16
C ILE A 154 -27.34 -25.49 -15.96
N ASN A 155 -27.41 -24.17 -15.83
CA ASN A 155 -28.33 -23.27 -16.53
C ASN A 155 -29.79 -23.77 -16.55
N GLY A 156 -30.31 -24.21 -15.41
CA GLY A 156 -31.69 -24.71 -15.30
C GLY A 156 -31.85 -26.20 -15.59
N HIS A 157 -30.86 -26.90 -16.15
CA HIS A 157 -30.94 -28.31 -16.54
C HIS A 157 -30.28 -29.24 -15.55
N PRO A 158 -30.96 -30.29 -15.06
CA PRO A 158 -30.39 -31.26 -14.14
C PRO A 158 -29.30 -32.10 -14.83
N VAL A 159 -28.10 -32.15 -14.21
CA VAL A 159 -26.94 -32.87 -14.76
C VAL A 159 -26.48 -34.04 -13.91
N LYS A 160 -26.83 -34.04 -12.62
CA LYS A 160 -26.51 -35.12 -11.67
C LYS A 160 -27.56 -35.18 -10.58
N SER A 161 -27.87 -36.40 -10.13
CA SER A 161 -28.78 -36.64 -9.01
C SER A 161 -28.28 -37.89 -8.27
N VAL A 162 -28.16 -37.80 -6.93
CA VAL A 162 -27.74 -38.92 -6.07
C VAL A 162 -28.66 -38.99 -4.87
N ASP A 163 -29.21 -40.16 -4.63
CA ASP A 163 -30.11 -40.48 -3.52
C ASP A 163 -31.37 -39.60 -3.44
N MET A 164 -31.72 -38.92 -4.52
CA MET A 164 -32.96 -38.11 -4.62
C MET A 164 -34.20 -38.96 -4.77
N PRO A 165 -35.34 -38.59 -4.15
CA PRO A 165 -36.61 -39.34 -4.29
C PRO A 165 -37.09 -39.31 -5.75
N THR A 166 -37.68 -40.43 -6.18
CA THR A 166 -38.20 -40.59 -7.57
C THR A 166 -39.61 -40.07 -7.79
N ASN A 167 -40.34 -39.75 -6.70
CA ASN A 167 -41.67 -39.19 -6.74
C ASN A 167 -41.64 -37.67 -6.96
N THR A 168 -42.62 -37.14 -7.67
CA THR A 168 -42.77 -35.71 -7.91
C THR A 168 -42.99 -34.97 -6.58
N GLN A 169 -42.14 -33.96 -6.34
CA GLN A 169 -42.26 -33.07 -5.18
C GLN A 169 -43.11 -31.83 -5.56
N SER A 170 -43.79 -31.27 -4.59
CA SER A 170 -44.58 -30.04 -4.74
C SER A 170 -43.85 -28.77 -4.31
N SER A 171 -42.67 -28.93 -3.67
CA SER A 171 -41.77 -27.90 -3.17
C SER A 171 -40.37 -28.46 -3.19
N ASN A 172 -39.35 -27.60 -3.21
CA ASN A 172 -37.96 -28.01 -3.03
C ASN A 172 -37.61 -28.29 -1.54
N MET A 173 -38.46 -27.93 -0.61
CA MET A 173 -38.28 -28.15 0.83
C MET A 173 -38.82 -29.53 1.24
N PHE A 174 -37.99 -30.59 1.07
CA PHE A 174 -38.36 -31.96 1.47
C PHE A 174 -37.13 -32.74 1.98
N TYR A 175 -37.39 -33.76 2.80
CA TYR A 175 -36.35 -34.70 3.24
C TYR A 175 -36.23 -35.84 2.23
N ALA A 176 -35.00 -36.24 1.95
CA ALA A 176 -34.71 -37.24 0.89
C ALA A 176 -35.16 -38.65 1.29
N GLY A 177 -35.27 -38.96 2.57
CA GLY A 177 -35.66 -40.28 3.07
C GLY A 177 -34.59 -41.36 2.91
N VAL A 178 -33.40 -41.00 2.45
CA VAL A 178 -32.24 -41.89 2.25
C VAL A 178 -31.05 -41.26 2.94
N SER A 179 -30.45 -41.97 3.92
CA SER A 179 -29.27 -41.49 4.62
C SER A 179 -27.97 -41.90 3.92
N ALA A 180 -27.05 -40.97 3.79
CA ALA A 180 -25.69 -41.22 3.32
C ALA A 180 -24.86 -41.98 4.37
N GLY A 181 -25.10 -41.70 5.64
CA GLY A 181 -24.39 -42.27 6.79
C GLY A 181 -23.01 -41.65 7.05
N ALA A 182 -22.33 -41.19 6.00
CA ALA A 182 -21.12 -40.36 5.99
C ALA A 182 -21.07 -39.64 4.65
N PRO A 183 -20.41 -38.49 4.51
CA PRO A 183 -20.32 -37.79 3.23
C PRO A 183 -19.81 -38.70 2.10
N LYS A 184 -20.53 -38.75 1.01
CA LYS A 184 -20.26 -39.59 -0.18
C LYS A 184 -19.66 -38.73 -1.28
N GLN A 185 -18.77 -39.32 -2.06
CA GLN A 185 -18.30 -38.74 -3.32
C GLN A 185 -19.31 -38.94 -4.43
N ALA A 186 -19.56 -37.88 -5.19
CA ALA A 186 -20.28 -37.94 -6.47
C ALA A 186 -19.43 -37.32 -7.56
N ASP A 187 -19.33 -38.03 -8.70
CA ASP A 187 -18.56 -37.55 -9.83
C ASP A 187 -19.50 -37.09 -10.94
N LEU A 188 -19.21 -35.94 -11.52
CA LEU A 188 -19.78 -35.45 -12.76
C LEU A 188 -18.91 -35.94 -13.91
N ASN A 189 -19.53 -36.58 -14.89
CA ASN A 189 -18.89 -37.00 -16.13
C ASN A 189 -19.88 -36.73 -17.26
N LEU A 190 -19.85 -35.51 -17.80
CA LEU A 190 -20.82 -35.02 -18.76
C LEU A 190 -20.15 -34.93 -20.13
N SER A 191 -20.65 -35.73 -21.10
CA SER A 191 -20.18 -35.66 -22.46
C SER A 191 -20.73 -34.43 -23.19
N LYS A 192 -20.08 -34.01 -24.28
CA LYS A 192 -20.57 -32.92 -25.14
C LYS A 192 -22.02 -33.09 -25.55
N ALA A 193 -22.42 -34.33 -25.91
CA ALA A 193 -23.78 -34.60 -26.34
C ALA A 193 -24.85 -34.31 -25.26
N GLU A 194 -24.48 -34.45 -23.99
CA GLU A 194 -25.36 -34.19 -22.84
C GLU A 194 -25.51 -32.70 -22.53
N ILE A 195 -24.47 -31.90 -22.79
CA ILE A 195 -24.38 -30.52 -22.30
C ILE A 195 -24.52 -29.46 -23.38
N GLN A 196 -24.27 -29.78 -24.66
CA GLN A 196 -24.18 -28.79 -25.76
C GLN A 196 -25.45 -27.95 -25.98
N ASN A 197 -26.62 -28.41 -25.53
CA ASN A 197 -27.90 -27.75 -25.80
C ASN A 197 -28.26 -26.68 -24.76
N TYR A 198 -27.55 -26.63 -23.64
CA TYR A 198 -27.85 -25.69 -22.55
C TYR A 198 -26.61 -24.91 -22.01
N LEU A 199 -25.42 -25.27 -22.48
CA LEU A 199 -24.23 -24.43 -22.24
C LEU A 199 -24.14 -23.28 -23.25
N THR A 200 -23.50 -22.22 -22.86
CA THR A 200 -23.18 -21.06 -23.71
C THR A 200 -21.72 -20.71 -23.58
N ASP A 201 -21.12 -20.16 -24.66
CA ASP A 201 -19.85 -19.45 -24.50
C ASP A 201 -20.00 -18.31 -23.50
N GLY A 202 -18.99 -18.07 -22.70
CA GLY A 202 -19.03 -17.15 -21.56
C GLY A 202 -19.58 -17.79 -20.29
N ASP A 203 -20.23 -17.00 -19.44
CA ASP A 203 -20.68 -17.41 -18.12
C ASP A 203 -21.83 -18.40 -18.16
N ASN A 204 -21.74 -19.45 -17.36
CA ASN A 204 -22.76 -20.46 -17.09
C ASN A 204 -22.97 -20.55 -15.57
N VAL A 205 -24.14 -20.99 -15.14
CA VAL A 205 -24.49 -21.14 -13.72
C VAL A 205 -24.50 -22.61 -13.34
N LEU A 206 -23.78 -22.95 -12.28
CA LEU A 206 -23.87 -24.23 -11.59
C LEU A 206 -24.69 -24.05 -10.33
N SER A 207 -25.74 -24.84 -10.15
CA SER A 207 -26.61 -24.81 -8.98
C SER A 207 -26.69 -26.20 -8.35
N VAL A 208 -26.77 -26.23 -7.02
CA VAL A 208 -26.83 -27.47 -6.24
C VAL A 208 -27.90 -27.37 -5.19
N GLU A 209 -28.75 -28.38 -5.07
CA GLU A 209 -29.61 -28.59 -3.92
C GLU A 209 -29.13 -29.81 -3.13
N LEU A 210 -29.05 -29.63 -1.80
CA LEU A 210 -28.58 -30.62 -0.86
C LEU A 210 -29.69 -30.90 0.16
N HIS A 211 -29.98 -32.16 0.43
CA HIS A 211 -31.08 -32.55 1.29
C HIS A 211 -30.66 -33.41 2.47
N ASN A 212 -31.19 -33.10 3.65
CA ASN A 212 -31.18 -34.02 4.79
C ASN A 212 -32.09 -35.23 4.52
N ASP A 213 -31.77 -36.35 5.18
CA ASP A 213 -32.57 -37.58 5.08
C ASP A 213 -33.92 -37.52 5.84
N ARG A 214 -33.96 -36.79 6.97
CA ARG A 214 -35.10 -36.70 7.90
C ARG A 214 -35.04 -35.48 8.84
N GLU A 215 -36.11 -35.25 9.60
CA GLU A 215 -36.29 -34.15 10.57
C GLU A 215 -35.31 -34.12 11.75
N ALA A 216 -34.57 -35.19 11.96
CA ALA A 216 -33.58 -35.34 13.06
C ALA A 216 -32.33 -36.03 12.58
N SER A 217 -31.69 -35.45 11.59
CA SER A 217 -30.36 -35.84 11.11
C SER A 217 -29.27 -35.40 12.12
N SER A 218 -28.12 -36.06 12.09
CA SER A 218 -27.02 -35.67 12.96
C SER A 218 -26.07 -34.62 12.34
N ASP A 219 -26.06 -34.54 11.04
CA ASP A 219 -25.06 -33.79 10.25
C ASP A 219 -25.58 -33.46 8.84
N ILE A 220 -24.89 -32.57 8.18
CA ILE A 220 -25.07 -32.18 6.78
C ILE A 220 -23.71 -31.76 6.23
N TYR A 221 -23.38 -32.10 5.00
CA TYR A 221 -22.11 -31.75 4.37
C TYR A 221 -22.22 -31.51 2.88
N PHE A 222 -21.53 -30.47 2.39
CA PHE A 222 -21.35 -30.19 0.97
C PHE A 222 -19.96 -29.61 0.72
N GLU A 223 -19.29 -30.18 -0.27
CA GLU A 223 -18.01 -29.71 -0.80
C GLU A 223 -17.94 -29.97 -2.29
N PHE A 224 -17.61 -28.95 -3.08
CA PHE A 224 -17.34 -29.08 -4.50
C PHE A 224 -15.85 -28.96 -4.73
N GLN A 225 -15.17 -30.08 -5.01
CA GLN A 225 -13.70 -30.09 -5.11
C GLN A 225 -13.18 -29.48 -6.41
N ASN A 226 -13.81 -29.84 -7.54
CA ASN A 226 -13.40 -29.31 -8.83
C ASN A 226 -14.49 -29.45 -9.88
N LEU A 227 -14.43 -28.56 -10.89
CA LEU A 227 -15.10 -28.70 -12.18
C LEU A 227 -14.08 -28.43 -13.26
N THR A 228 -13.86 -29.39 -14.17
CA THR A 228 -12.86 -29.33 -15.23
C THR A 228 -13.52 -29.45 -16.59
N LEU A 229 -13.20 -28.53 -17.47
CA LEU A 229 -13.62 -28.52 -18.87
C LEU A 229 -12.52 -29.20 -19.71
N ASN A 230 -12.89 -30.15 -20.54
CA ASN A 230 -11.99 -30.88 -21.44
C ASN A 230 -12.27 -30.45 -22.87
N TYR A 231 -11.26 -30.07 -23.63
CA TYR A 231 -11.35 -29.56 -24.99
C TYR A 231 -10.55 -30.43 -25.96
N ASN A 232 -10.94 -30.43 -27.27
CA ASN A 232 -10.10 -30.98 -28.33
C ASN A 232 -8.96 -30.00 -28.63
N GLU A 233 -7.77 -30.53 -28.96
CA GLU A 233 -6.73 -29.71 -29.60
C GLU A 233 -7.15 -29.39 -31.05
N THR A 234 -6.99 -28.13 -31.45
CA THR A 234 -7.14 -27.70 -32.82
C THR A 234 -5.81 -27.80 -33.55
N ASP A 235 -5.82 -28.44 -34.75
CA ASP A 235 -4.70 -28.41 -35.68
C ASP A 235 -4.31 -26.95 -36.02
N GLY A 236 -3.23 -26.46 -35.43
CA GLY A 236 -2.42 -25.38 -35.99
C GLY A 236 -2.93 -23.93 -35.88
N ASN A 237 -3.99 -23.65 -35.11
CA ASN A 237 -4.25 -22.30 -34.63
C ASN A 237 -3.94 -22.25 -33.12
N GLU A 238 -3.21 -21.24 -32.69
CA GLU A 238 -3.01 -20.96 -31.27
C GLU A 238 -4.36 -21.09 -30.54
N PRO A 239 -4.44 -21.84 -29.40
CA PRO A 239 -5.68 -21.89 -28.64
C PRO A 239 -6.11 -20.45 -28.32
N ALA A 240 -7.39 -20.16 -28.46
CA ALA A 240 -7.94 -18.89 -28.01
C ALA A 240 -7.61 -18.78 -26.51
N VAL A 241 -6.55 -18.05 -26.19
CA VAL A 241 -6.09 -17.87 -24.81
C VAL A 241 -7.22 -17.16 -24.09
N THR A 242 -7.81 -17.83 -23.10
CA THR A 242 -8.83 -17.21 -22.25
C THR A 242 -8.21 -15.97 -21.65
N PRO A 243 -8.78 -14.79 -21.85
CA PRO A 243 -8.24 -13.58 -21.21
C PRO A 243 -8.23 -13.79 -19.70
N VAL A 244 -7.05 -13.63 -19.10
CA VAL A 244 -6.89 -13.69 -17.65
C VAL A 244 -7.56 -12.47 -17.03
N ASN A 245 -8.40 -12.67 -16.03
CA ASN A 245 -8.97 -11.55 -15.29
C ASN A 245 -7.92 -11.00 -14.30
N GLN A 246 -7.53 -9.76 -14.50
CA GLN A 246 -6.56 -9.05 -13.64
C GLN A 246 -7.29 -7.97 -12.84
N LYS A 247 -6.99 -7.89 -11.52
CA LYS A 247 -7.58 -6.88 -10.65
C LYS A 247 -6.61 -6.46 -9.54
N SER A 248 -7.00 -5.45 -8.76
CA SER A 248 -6.30 -5.02 -7.55
C SER A 248 -4.81 -4.73 -7.78
N VAL A 249 -4.51 -3.98 -8.86
CA VAL A 249 -3.12 -3.56 -9.14
C VAL A 249 -2.72 -2.48 -8.13
N ILE A 250 -1.66 -2.75 -7.37
CA ILE A 250 -1.20 -1.91 -6.26
C ILE A 250 0.29 -1.64 -6.44
N LEU A 251 0.68 -0.40 -6.23
CA LEU A 251 2.06 0.05 -6.12
C LEU A 251 2.39 0.24 -4.64
N THR A 252 3.47 -0.38 -4.16
CA THR A 252 3.97 -0.20 -2.80
C THR A 252 5.36 0.44 -2.81
N VAL A 253 5.74 1.11 -1.74
CA VAL A 253 7.10 1.62 -1.56
C VAL A 253 8.11 0.47 -1.71
N GLY A 254 9.27 0.75 -2.30
CA GLY A 254 10.38 -0.18 -2.34
C GLY A 254 11.29 -0.06 -1.12
N GLY A 255 12.38 -0.82 -1.09
CA GLY A 255 13.36 -0.75 0.00
C GLY A 255 14.07 0.60 0.10
N ASP A 256 14.16 1.30 -1.02
CA ASP A 256 14.69 2.65 -1.17
C ASP A 256 13.99 3.37 -2.35
N THR A 257 14.36 4.64 -2.61
CA THR A 257 13.77 5.47 -3.67
C THR A 257 14.06 4.98 -5.10
N THR A 258 14.90 3.96 -5.28
CA THR A 258 15.22 3.35 -6.57
C THR A 258 14.47 2.05 -6.85
N SER A 259 13.53 1.70 -5.99
CA SER A 259 12.74 0.46 -6.10
C SER A 259 11.26 0.69 -5.80
N GLN A 260 10.38 -0.20 -6.34
CA GLN A 260 8.94 -0.19 -6.11
C GLN A 260 8.40 -1.62 -6.11
N GLY A 261 7.51 -1.93 -5.17
CA GLY A 261 6.76 -3.18 -5.17
C GLY A 261 5.49 -3.05 -6.03
N ILE A 262 5.13 -4.11 -6.74
CA ILE A 262 3.88 -4.18 -7.50
C ILE A 262 3.19 -5.48 -7.16
N THR A 263 1.90 -5.39 -6.83
CA THR A 263 1.04 -6.56 -6.60
C THR A 263 -0.19 -6.44 -7.47
N TRP A 264 -0.67 -7.59 -7.97
CA TRP A 264 -1.97 -7.69 -8.62
C TRP A 264 -2.51 -9.11 -8.47
N TYR A 265 -3.82 -9.24 -8.59
CA TYR A 265 -4.50 -10.52 -8.59
C TYR A 265 -4.82 -10.95 -10.01
N ALA A 266 -4.63 -12.24 -10.30
CA ALA A 266 -4.95 -12.87 -11.58
C ALA A 266 -5.66 -14.22 -11.35
N ASP A 267 -6.65 -14.54 -12.17
CA ASP A 267 -7.41 -15.80 -12.07
C ASP A 267 -6.70 -16.98 -12.77
N THR A 268 -5.37 -16.98 -12.74
CA THR A 268 -4.51 -18.04 -13.23
C THR A 268 -3.40 -18.35 -12.24
N PRO A 269 -3.01 -19.63 -12.04
CA PRO A 269 -1.87 -19.98 -11.21
C PRO A 269 -0.52 -19.63 -11.86
N ASP A 270 -0.53 -19.32 -13.17
CA ASP A 270 0.69 -18.96 -13.90
C ASP A 270 1.14 -17.56 -13.50
N ALA A 271 2.39 -17.47 -13.05
CA ALA A 271 2.98 -16.20 -12.67
C ALA A 271 3.03 -15.24 -13.85
N GLY A 272 2.64 -13.99 -13.60
CA GLY A 272 2.72 -12.92 -14.58
C GLY A 272 4.07 -12.21 -14.58
N GLU A 273 4.12 -11.09 -15.28
CA GLU A 273 5.28 -10.21 -15.35
C GLU A 273 4.85 -8.73 -15.33
N VAL A 274 5.76 -7.86 -14.94
CA VAL A 274 5.61 -6.41 -15.07
C VAL A 274 6.47 -5.93 -16.22
N GLN A 275 5.86 -5.26 -17.20
CA GLN A 275 6.56 -4.54 -18.24
C GLN A 275 6.60 -3.06 -17.87
N TYR A 276 7.79 -2.43 -17.93
CA TYR A 276 7.95 -1.03 -17.53
C TYR A 276 9.03 -0.31 -18.34
N ALA A 277 8.90 1.00 -18.45
CA ALA A 277 9.86 1.87 -19.12
C ALA A 277 9.80 3.30 -18.57
N PRO A 278 10.85 4.12 -18.73
CA PRO A 278 10.72 5.56 -18.57
C PRO A 278 9.63 6.10 -19.50
N LYS A 279 8.78 6.99 -18.97
CA LYS A 279 7.68 7.57 -19.72
C LYS A 279 8.18 8.45 -20.86
N ASN A 280 7.68 8.20 -22.05
CA ASN A 280 8.02 9.00 -23.24
C ASN A 280 6.75 9.22 -24.09
N GLY A 281 6.04 10.31 -23.81
CA GLY A 281 4.76 10.61 -24.46
C GLY A 281 3.58 9.85 -23.83
N ASP A 282 2.50 9.68 -24.62
CA ASP A 282 1.20 9.17 -24.14
C ASP A 282 0.99 7.67 -24.41
N THR A 283 1.89 7.03 -25.17
CA THR A 283 1.83 5.61 -25.50
C THR A 283 2.85 4.80 -24.71
N PHE A 284 2.54 3.55 -24.43
CA PHE A 284 3.50 2.63 -23.80
C PHE A 284 4.68 2.42 -24.78
N PRO A 285 5.96 2.63 -24.34
CA PRO A 285 7.12 2.53 -25.22
C PRO A 285 7.35 1.11 -25.76
N ASP A 286 7.81 1.01 -27.02
CA ASP A 286 8.19 -0.29 -27.62
C ASP A 286 9.44 -0.89 -26.97
N ASN A 287 10.35 -0.06 -26.46
CA ASN A 287 11.54 -0.49 -25.73
C ASN A 287 11.25 -0.42 -24.22
N TYR A 288 10.91 -1.55 -23.62
CA TYR A 288 10.60 -1.70 -22.22
C TYR A 288 11.43 -2.81 -21.56
N GLN A 289 11.48 -2.80 -20.25
CA GLN A 289 12.04 -3.87 -19.42
C GLN A 289 10.92 -4.76 -18.88
N THR A 290 11.27 -6.00 -18.56
CA THR A 290 10.35 -6.97 -18.00
C THR A 290 10.91 -7.54 -16.70
N VAL A 291 10.06 -7.63 -15.67
CA VAL A 291 10.35 -8.28 -14.39
C VAL A 291 9.32 -9.38 -14.14
N PRO A 292 9.74 -10.65 -13.98
CA PRO A 292 8.83 -11.71 -13.63
C PRO A 292 8.28 -11.53 -12.22
N ALA A 293 7.01 -11.91 -12.03
CA ALA A 293 6.38 -11.99 -10.72
C ALA A 293 6.56 -13.36 -10.08
N THR A 294 6.33 -13.43 -8.77
CA THR A 294 6.03 -14.65 -8.05
C THR A 294 4.53 -14.71 -7.82
N ALA A 295 3.89 -15.83 -8.18
CA ALA A 295 2.46 -16.04 -7.95
C ALA A 295 2.24 -17.06 -6.84
N PHE A 296 1.23 -16.81 -6.00
CA PHE A 296 0.81 -17.72 -4.93
C PHE A 296 -0.70 -17.58 -4.70
N ILE A 297 -1.31 -18.63 -4.15
CA ILE A 297 -2.75 -18.66 -3.85
C ILE A 297 -3.11 -17.48 -2.96
N SER A 298 -4.16 -16.76 -3.31
CA SER A 298 -4.68 -15.67 -2.49
C SER A 298 -5.90 -16.11 -1.66
N ASN A 299 -6.25 -15.29 -0.68
CA ASN A 299 -7.49 -15.41 0.11
C ASN A 299 -8.74 -15.19 -0.76
N ASP A 300 -8.59 -14.54 -1.92
CA ASP A 300 -9.68 -14.33 -2.87
C ASP A 300 -9.84 -15.56 -3.77
N ALA A 301 -10.93 -16.27 -3.56
CA ALA A 301 -11.19 -17.56 -4.21
C ALA A 301 -11.11 -17.46 -5.75
N GLY A 302 -10.28 -18.33 -6.35
CA GLY A 302 -10.05 -18.37 -7.80
C GLY A 302 -9.01 -17.36 -8.29
N PHE A 303 -8.40 -16.57 -7.40
CA PHE A 303 -7.33 -15.63 -7.75
C PHE A 303 -6.00 -16.01 -7.12
N TYR A 304 -4.93 -15.61 -7.77
CA TYR A 304 -3.55 -15.74 -7.31
C TYR A 304 -2.95 -14.34 -7.17
N SER A 305 -2.31 -14.06 -6.06
CA SER A 305 -1.53 -12.85 -5.88
C SER A 305 -0.22 -12.96 -6.65
N ASN A 306 0.05 -11.99 -7.50
CA ASN A 306 1.30 -11.85 -8.23
C ASN A 306 2.08 -10.69 -7.62
N GLN A 307 3.35 -10.90 -7.26
CA GLN A 307 4.19 -9.88 -6.66
C GLN A 307 5.50 -9.75 -7.43
N ALA A 308 5.88 -8.53 -7.76
CA ALA A 308 7.12 -8.18 -8.43
C ALA A 308 7.77 -6.96 -7.79
N VAL A 309 9.08 -6.81 -7.92
CA VAL A 309 9.83 -5.64 -7.45
C VAL A 309 10.60 -5.04 -8.60
N LEU A 310 10.31 -3.80 -8.94
CA LEU A 310 11.13 -2.99 -9.83
C LEU A 310 12.31 -2.44 -9.03
N SER A 311 13.51 -2.48 -9.60
CA SER A 311 14.74 -2.02 -8.95
C SER A 311 15.65 -1.27 -9.93
N ASN A 312 16.63 -0.55 -9.41
CA ASN A 312 17.55 0.30 -10.20
C ASN A 312 16.82 1.38 -11.02
N LEU A 313 15.72 1.90 -10.49
CA LEU A 313 14.98 3.00 -11.08
C LEU A 313 15.81 4.28 -10.99
N GLN A 314 15.72 5.12 -12.02
CA GLN A 314 16.42 6.42 -12.04
C GLN A 314 15.67 7.44 -11.17
N SER A 315 16.40 8.20 -10.39
CA SER A 315 15.87 9.29 -9.56
C SER A 315 15.21 10.38 -10.42
N GLY A 316 14.14 10.99 -9.88
CA GLY A 316 13.41 12.10 -10.51
C GLY A 316 12.76 11.77 -11.85
N SER A 317 12.50 10.50 -12.10
CA SER A 317 12.00 10.00 -13.38
C SER A 317 10.55 9.56 -13.29
N GLU A 318 9.78 9.78 -14.35
CA GLU A 318 8.44 9.22 -14.49
C GLU A 318 8.52 7.91 -15.28
N TYR A 319 7.88 6.86 -14.76
CA TYR A 319 7.80 5.55 -15.38
C TYR A 319 6.36 5.21 -15.75
N VAL A 320 6.21 4.43 -16.80
CA VAL A 320 4.97 3.72 -17.13
C VAL A 320 5.18 2.23 -16.95
N TYR A 321 4.14 1.55 -16.48
CA TYR A 321 4.14 0.10 -16.36
C TYR A 321 2.78 -0.51 -16.68
N ARG A 322 2.78 -1.81 -16.94
CA ARG A 322 1.60 -2.65 -17.09
C ARG A 322 1.90 -4.05 -16.59
N VAL A 323 0.88 -4.75 -16.12
CA VAL A 323 1.00 -6.14 -15.68
C VAL A 323 0.49 -7.08 -16.76
N VAL A 324 1.13 -8.24 -16.91
CA VAL A 324 0.88 -9.21 -17.98
C VAL A 324 0.75 -10.61 -17.39
N ASN A 325 -0.32 -11.33 -17.74
CA ASN A 325 -0.46 -12.75 -17.49
C ASN A 325 -0.83 -13.43 -18.81
N GLY A 326 0.03 -14.30 -19.34
CA GLY A 326 -0.14 -14.90 -20.66
C GLY A 326 -0.27 -13.84 -21.75
N THR A 327 -1.41 -13.79 -22.44
CA THR A 327 -1.69 -12.77 -23.48
C THR A 327 -2.45 -11.56 -22.96
N THR A 328 -2.92 -11.59 -21.71
CA THR A 328 -3.67 -10.49 -21.14
C THR A 328 -2.73 -9.42 -20.61
N VAL A 329 -2.93 -8.20 -21.08
CA VAL A 329 -2.14 -7.01 -20.70
C VAL A 329 -3.10 -6.00 -20.07
N SER A 330 -2.75 -5.50 -18.88
CA SER A 330 -3.53 -4.47 -18.21
C SER A 330 -3.51 -3.12 -18.93
N LYS A 331 -4.32 -2.17 -18.47
CA LYS A 331 -4.12 -0.75 -18.81
C LYS A 331 -2.73 -0.30 -18.36
N THR A 332 -2.22 0.77 -18.98
CA THR A 332 -0.96 1.40 -18.56
C THR A 332 -1.17 2.25 -17.33
N TYR A 333 -0.30 2.09 -16.35
CA TYR A 333 -0.20 2.91 -15.15
C TYR A 333 1.08 3.74 -15.20
N SER A 334 1.19 4.76 -14.34
CA SER A 334 2.43 5.53 -14.21
C SER A 334 2.72 5.88 -12.76
N PHE A 335 3.99 6.03 -12.44
CA PHE A 335 4.46 6.53 -11.16
C PHE A 335 5.72 7.40 -11.35
N LYS A 336 6.06 8.17 -10.33
CA LYS A 336 7.26 8.99 -10.31
C LYS A 336 8.19 8.54 -9.19
N THR A 337 9.49 8.48 -9.47
CA THR A 337 10.53 8.25 -8.45
C THR A 337 10.93 9.57 -7.80
N SER A 338 11.39 9.52 -6.55
CA SER A 338 11.92 10.67 -5.84
C SER A 338 13.07 11.37 -6.61
N ALA A 339 13.15 12.68 -6.51
CA ALA A 339 14.26 13.47 -7.05
C ALA A 339 15.57 13.26 -6.28
N ASN A 340 15.50 12.72 -5.06
CA ASN A 340 16.64 12.54 -4.16
C ASN A 340 17.37 13.87 -3.87
N ASP A 341 16.61 14.94 -3.70
CA ASP A 341 17.13 16.29 -3.43
C ASP A 341 17.03 16.70 -1.94
N GLY A 342 16.65 15.74 -1.09
CA GLY A 342 16.50 15.92 0.35
C GLY A 342 15.15 16.49 0.76
N SER A 343 14.17 16.53 -0.15
CA SER A 343 12.83 17.08 0.10
C SER A 343 11.74 16.22 -0.53
N TYR A 344 10.77 15.79 0.27
CA TYR A 344 9.62 14.99 -0.18
C TYR A 344 8.43 15.21 0.74
N SER A 345 7.26 14.74 0.32
CA SER A 345 6.07 14.71 1.16
C SER A 345 5.37 13.35 1.14
N PHE A 346 4.64 13.05 2.21
CA PHE A 346 3.76 11.88 2.25
C PHE A 346 2.47 12.18 3.00
N ALA A 347 1.40 11.51 2.59
CA ALA A 347 0.12 11.58 3.28
C ALA A 347 0.06 10.48 4.34
N PHE A 348 -0.22 10.84 5.60
CA PHE A 348 -0.43 9.91 6.69
C PHE A 348 -1.91 9.83 7.04
N VAL A 349 -2.45 8.60 7.13
CA VAL A 349 -3.86 8.32 7.40
C VAL A 349 -4.01 7.23 8.47
N GLY A 350 -5.06 7.35 9.29
CA GLY A 350 -5.45 6.33 10.27
C GLY A 350 -6.71 5.60 9.83
N ASP A 351 -6.79 4.33 10.12
CA ASP A 351 -7.95 3.48 10.22
C ASP A 351 -9.05 3.72 9.15
N PRO A 352 -8.80 3.43 7.88
CA PRO A 352 -9.87 3.42 6.88
C PRO A 352 -10.96 2.42 7.23
N GLN A 353 -10.60 1.30 7.78
CA GLN A 353 -11.40 0.24 8.42
C GLN A 353 -12.72 -0.02 7.69
N ILE A 354 -12.63 -0.31 6.39
CA ILE A 354 -13.78 -0.54 5.52
C ILE A 354 -14.64 -1.67 6.08
N GLY A 355 -15.91 -1.39 6.33
CA GLY A 355 -16.87 -2.30 6.96
C GLY A 355 -17.16 -2.03 8.43
N ALA A 356 -16.41 -1.14 9.10
CA ALA A 356 -16.59 -0.86 10.54
C ALA A 356 -17.90 -0.15 10.89
N SER A 357 -18.47 0.63 9.97
CA SER A 357 -19.79 1.24 10.16
C SER A 357 -20.95 0.25 10.04
N GLY A 358 -20.68 -0.98 9.56
CA GLY A 358 -21.68 -1.96 9.13
C GLY A 358 -22.19 -1.72 7.70
N ASN A 359 -21.63 -0.74 6.97
CA ASN A 359 -21.92 -0.46 5.56
C ASN A 359 -20.61 -0.22 4.79
N ALA A 360 -20.00 -1.29 4.32
CA ALA A 360 -18.72 -1.24 3.65
C ALA A 360 -18.71 -0.33 2.41
N SER A 361 -19.83 -0.25 1.66
CA SER A 361 -19.92 0.63 0.50
C SER A 361 -19.91 2.12 0.89
N SER A 362 -20.55 2.49 2.00
CA SER A 362 -20.50 3.87 2.51
C SER A 362 -19.09 4.23 2.97
N ASP A 363 -18.44 3.30 3.69
CA ASP A 363 -17.07 3.50 4.17
C ASP A 363 -16.08 3.64 3.00
N ALA A 364 -16.24 2.80 1.96
CA ALA A 364 -15.45 2.86 0.73
C ALA A 364 -15.64 4.18 -0.03
N ASN A 365 -16.88 4.68 -0.13
CA ASN A 365 -17.15 5.96 -0.79
C ASN A 365 -16.45 7.12 -0.05
N ASN A 366 -16.58 7.18 1.27
CA ASN A 366 -15.92 8.20 2.08
C ASN A 366 -14.39 8.11 2.01
N TRP A 367 -13.86 6.88 2.00
CA TRP A 367 -12.44 6.62 1.79
C TRP A 367 -11.97 7.11 0.42
N ASN A 368 -12.72 6.80 -0.64
CA ASN A 368 -12.43 7.25 -2.00
C ASN A 368 -12.42 8.78 -2.14
N GLU A 369 -13.30 9.49 -1.41
CA GLU A 369 -13.24 10.96 -1.33
C GLU A 369 -11.93 11.43 -0.69
N THR A 370 -11.49 10.80 0.40
CA THR A 370 -10.21 11.12 1.06
C THR A 370 -9.02 10.83 0.14
N VAL A 371 -9.00 9.67 -0.55
CA VAL A 371 -7.95 9.34 -1.53
C VAL A 371 -7.94 10.32 -2.71
N SER A 372 -9.12 10.70 -3.21
CA SER A 372 -9.24 11.74 -4.25
C SER A 372 -8.62 13.06 -3.82
N LEU A 373 -8.84 13.47 -2.59
CA LEU A 373 -8.25 14.67 -2.02
C LEU A 373 -6.72 14.56 -1.94
N ILE A 374 -6.22 13.45 -1.44
CA ILE A 374 -4.78 13.15 -1.36
C ILE A 374 -4.15 13.28 -2.75
N THR A 375 -4.71 12.61 -3.75
CA THR A 375 -4.11 12.55 -5.09
C THR A 375 -4.28 13.84 -5.91
N SER A 376 -5.37 14.57 -5.72
CA SER A 376 -5.64 15.79 -6.51
C SER A 376 -5.09 17.07 -5.88
N THR A 377 -5.05 17.14 -4.55
CA THR A 377 -4.73 18.38 -3.81
C THR A 377 -3.37 18.28 -3.12
N LEU A 378 -3.14 17.28 -2.27
CA LEU A 378 -1.88 17.14 -1.54
C LEU A 378 -0.76 16.65 -2.44
N ARG A 379 -1.02 15.64 -3.28
CA ARG A 379 -0.07 15.05 -4.26
C ARG A 379 1.23 14.59 -3.63
N PRO A 380 1.16 13.78 -2.58
CA PRO A 380 2.34 13.29 -1.89
C PRO A 380 3.12 12.30 -2.77
N ASP A 381 4.37 12.06 -2.42
CA ASP A 381 5.20 11.04 -3.07
C ASP A 381 4.71 9.63 -2.75
N PHE A 382 4.17 9.41 -1.55
CA PHE A 382 3.53 8.15 -1.16
C PHE A 382 2.46 8.35 -0.09
N LEU A 383 1.66 7.31 0.14
CA LEU A 383 0.68 7.24 1.24
C LEU A 383 1.19 6.27 2.32
N LEU A 384 1.11 6.69 3.59
CA LEU A 384 1.37 5.87 4.76
C LEU A 384 0.07 5.64 5.54
N SER A 385 -0.36 4.38 5.67
CA SER A 385 -1.55 4.00 6.45
C SER A 385 -1.17 3.37 7.78
N ALA A 386 -1.76 3.85 8.86
CA ALA A 386 -1.49 3.39 10.24
C ALA A 386 -2.19 2.07 10.61
N GLY A 387 -2.70 1.31 9.64
CA GLY A 387 -3.34 0.01 9.88
C GLY A 387 -4.87 0.05 9.85
N ASP A 388 -5.48 -1.11 10.08
CA ASP A 388 -6.91 -1.34 9.98
C ASP A 388 -7.46 -0.86 8.61
N GLN A 389 -6.94 -1.44 7.53
CA GLN A 389 -7.41 -1.17 6.17
C GLN A 389 -8.86 -1.65 6.01
N VAL A 390 -9.16 -2.81 6.59
CA VAL A 390 -10.47 -3.46 6.58
C VAL A 390 -10.93 -3.77 7.99
N ASN A 391 -12.24 -3.95 8.19
CA ASN A 391 -12.80 -4.36 9.48
C ASN A 391 -12.68 -5.86 9.74
N THR A 392 -12.57 -6.67 8.69
CA THR A 392 -12.48 -8.13 8.78
C THR A 392 -11.36 -8.63 7.88
N ALA A 393 -10.29 -9.14 8.48
CA ALA A 393 -9.01 -9.47 7.85
C ALA A 393 -9.08 -10.33 6.58
N SER A 394 -10.05 -11.23 6.47
CA SER A 394 -10.22 -12.14 5.32
C SER A 394 -11.32 -11.72 4.36
N ASN A 395 -11.90 -10.53 4.51
CA ASN A 395 -13.03 -10.10 3.69
C ASN A 395 -12.56 -9.33 2.45
N GLU A 396 -12.44 -10.02 1.32
CA GLU A 396 -12.00 -9.45 0.03
C GLU A 396 -12.91 -8.32 -0.47
N SER A 397 -14.21 -8.36 -0.17
CA SER A 397 -15.11 -7.27 -0.57
C SER A 397 -14.80 -5.96 0.17
N GLN A 398 -14.25 -6.04 1.39
CA GLN A 398 -13.76 -4.87 2.12
C GLN A 398 -12.42 -4.37 1.55
N TYR A 399 -11.53 -5.28 1.13
CA TYR A 399 -10.31 -4.90 0.41
C TYR A 399 -10.64 -4.22 -0.93
N VAL A 400 -11.61 -4.71 -1.69
CA VAL A 400 -12.10 -4.03 -2.90
C VAL A 400 -12.58 -2.60 -2.60
N GLY A 401 -13.19 -2.39 -1.43
CA GLY A 401 -13.59 -1.05 -0.96
C GLY A 401 -12.42 -0.16 -0.54
N TYR A 402 -11.35 -0.74 -0.01
CA TYR A 402 -10.13 -0.03 0.36
C TYR A 402 -9.26 0.30 -0.86
N LEU A 403 -9.05 -0.68 -1.72
CA LEU A 403 -8.22 -0.57 -2.91
C LEU A 403 -8.97 0.20 -4.01
N ASN A 404 -8.38 1.26 -4.50
CA ASN A 404 -8.91 1.97 -5.67
C ASN A 404 -7.84 2.14 -6.74
N ASP A 405 -8.24 2.61 -7.92
CA ASP A 405 -7.35 2.79 -9.07
C ASP A 405 -6.15 3.72 -8.79
N ALA A 406 -6.24 4.61 -7.80
CA ALA A 406 -5.15 5.51 -7.45
C ALA A 406 -3.92 4.77 -6.91
N PHE A 407 -4.12 3.64 -6.21
CA PHE A 407 -3.02 2.84 -5.66
C PHE A 407 -2.14 2.16 -6.72
N ALA A 408 -2.59 2.09 -7.95
CA ALA A 408 -1.73 1.66 -9.06
C ALA A 408 -0.74 2.75 -9.52
N SER A 409 -0.84 3.98 -9.00
CA SER A 409 0.02 5.12 -9.36
C SER A 409 0.56 5.90 -8.15
N LEU A 410 -0.03 5.72 -6.98
CA LEU A 410 0.42 6.29 -5.71
C LEU A 410 1.05 5.17 -4.88
N PRO A 411 2.37 5.16 -4.69
CA PRO A 411 3.01 4.17 -3.82
C PRO A 411 2.41 4.21 -2.42
N SER A 412 2.17 3.05 -1.83
CA SER A 412 1.63 2.95 -0.48
C SER A 412 2.55 2.16 0.44
N ALA A 413 2.69 2.62 1.69
CA ALA A 413 3.24 1.90 2.81
C ALA A 413 2.10 1.66 3.80
N THR A 414 1.89 0.43 4.20
CA THR A 414 0.76 0.06 5.06
C THR A 414 1.25 -0.63 6.32
N THR A 415 0.57 -0.38 7.44
CA THR A 415 0.81 -0.99 8.75
C THR A 415 -0.22 -2.08 9.00
N ILE A 416 0.16 -3.15 9.69
CA ILE A 416 -0.77 -4.21 10.08
C ILE A 416 -1.57 -3.76 11.30
N GLY A 417 -2.88 -3.48 11.11
CA GLY A 417 -3.81 -3.23 12.20
C GLY A 417 -4.30 -4.50 12.89
N ASN A 418 -5.00 -4.37 14.01
CA ASN A 418 -5.54 -5.54 14.71
C ASN A 418 -6.69 -6.20 13.93
N HIS A 419 -7.40 -5.45 13.12
CA HIS A 419 -8.42 -5.98 12.21
C HIS A 419 -7.84 -6.65 10.96
N ASP A 420 -6.56 -6.40 10.59
CA ASP A 420 -5.86 -7.04 9.48
C ASP A 420 -5.13 -8.32 9.89
N SER A 421 -4.66 -8.41 11.14
CA SER A 421 -3.62 -9.35 11.63
C SER A 421 -3.96 -10.84 11.57
N SER A 422 -5.24 -11.19 11.46
CA SER A 422 -5.73 -12.57 11.58
C SER A 422 -5.77 -13.35 10.27
N SER A 423 -5.50 -12.73 9.11
CA SER A 423 -5.49 -13.35 7.78
C SER A 423 -4.19 -13.05 7.04
N ALA A 424 -3.83 -13.91 6.07
CA ALA A 424 -2.75 -13.66 5.12
C ALA A 424 -3.14 -12.64 4.02
N ALA A 425 -4.44 -12.32 3.88
CA ALA A 425 -4.93 -11.42 2.83
C ALA A 425 -4.18 -10.08 2.78
N TYR A 426 -3.79 -9.54 3.94
CA TYR A 426 -2.99 -8.32 3.98
C TYR A 426 -1.66 -8.47 3.21
N ASN A 427 -0.87 -9.51 3.51
CA ASN A 427 0.42 -9.74 2.87
C ASN A 427 0.28 -10.17 1.39
N GLU A 428 -0.88 -10.70 1.03
CA GLU A 428 -1.21 -11.04 -0.35
C GLU A 428 -1.49 -9.79 -1.20
N HIS A 429 -2.01 -8.71 -0.60
CA HIS A 429 -2.26 -7.43 -1.26
C HIS A 429 -1.04 -6.52 -1.27
N PHE A 430 -0.19 -6.54 -0.22
CA PHE A 430 0.88 -5.56 -0.05
C PHE A 430 2.26 -6.23 -0.08
N ASN A 431 3.04 -5.95 -1.13
CA ASN A 431 4.41 -6.40 -1.28
C ASN A 431 5.36 -5.37 -0.62
N LEU A 432 5.57 -5.53 0.68
CA LEU A 432 6.35 -4.59 1.48
C LEU A 432 7.84 -4.96 1.52
N PRO A 433 8.75 -3.97 1.52
CA PRO A 433 10.18 -4.25 1.44
C PRO A 433 10.79 -4.61 2.80
N ASN A 434 11.92 -5.33 2.76
CA ASN A 434 12.73 -5.63 3.95
C ASN A 434 11.96 -6.24 5.12
N GLU A 435 10.89 -6.99 4.80
CA GLU A 435 10.05 -7.65 5.78
C GLU A 435 10.85 -8.71 6.55
N SER A 436 10.70 -8.71 7.88
CA SER A 436 11.40 -9.63 8.76
C SER A 436 10.89 -11.06 8.63
N ARG A 437 11.79 -12.04 8.61
CA ARG A 437 11.42 -13.46 8.59
C ARG A 437 11.21 -14.06 9.98
N ASN A 438 11.50 -13.33 11.04
CA ASN A 438 11.54 -13.88 12.40
C ASN A 438 11.20 -12.88 13.52
N LYS A 439 10.78 -11.65 13.18
CA LYS A 439 10.40 -10.63 14.17
C LYS A 439 9.06 -9.99 13.80
N GLY A 440 8.23 -9.75 14.79
CA GLY A 440 6.93 -9.13 14.59
C GLY A 440 5.90 -9.99 13.86
N ILE A 441 6.09 -11.31 13.75
CA ILE A 441 5.31 -12.19 12.89
C ILE A 441 3.87 -12.37 13.38
N THR A 442 2.92 -12.20 12.45
CA THR A 442 1.52 -12.64 12.54
C THR A 442 1.12 -13.36 11.24
N LYS A 443 -0.14 -13.70 11.04
CA LYS A 443 -0.61 -14.23 9.75
C LYS A 443 -0.56 -13.21 8.62
N ALA A 444 -0.70 -11.94 8.96
CA ALA A 444 -0.74 -10.83 8.01
C ALA A 444 0.66 -10.39 7.54
N GLY A 445 1.72 -10.82 8.18
CA GLY A 445 3.09 -10.39 7.89
C GLY A 445 3.88 -10.08 9.16
N SER A 446 4.91 -9.28 9.07
CA SER A 446 5.87 -9.01 10.13
C SER A 446 6.32 -7.54 10.17
N ASP A 447 7.34 -7.23 10.96
CA ASP A 447 8.00 -5.94 10.94
C ASP A 447 8.71 -5.71 9.60
N TYR A 448 8.68 -4.47 9.08
CA TYR A 448 9.40 -4.11 7.85
C TYR A 448 9.99 -2.71 7.93
N TRP A 449 10.92 -2.36 7.05
CA TRP A 449 11.47 -1.02 6.94
C TRP A 449 11.76 -0.62 5.49
N PHE A 450 11.80 0.69 5.26
CA PHE A 450 12.25 1.27 4.00
C PHE A 450 12.93 2.62 4.24
N VAL A 451 13.72 3.04 3.28
CA VAL A 451 14.31 4.38 3.27
C VAL A 451 13.66 5.22 2.17
N TYR A 452 13.17 6.38 2.53
CA TYR A 452 12.73 7.35 1.55
C TYR A 452 13.57 8.62 1.72
N GLU A 453 14.43 8.90 0.74
CA GLU A 453 15.45 9.94 0.77
C GLU A 453 16.31 9.92 2.05
N ASN A 454 16.10 10.88 2.94
CA ASN A 454 16.86 11.08 4.16
C ASN A 454 16.20 10.48 5.41
N THR A 455 15.11 9.74 5.26
CA THR A 455 14.31 9.17 6.36
C THR A 455 14.28 7.65 6.33
N LEU A 456 14.56 7.02 7.45
CA LEU A 456 14.31 5.62 7.71
C LEU A 456 12.92 5.46 8.34
N PHE A 457 12.03 4.78 7.65
CA PHE A 457 10.73 4.34 8.15
C PHE A 457 10.84 2.91 8.66
N ILE A 458 10.41 2.68 9.89
CA ILE A 458 10.44 1.37 10.55
C ILE A 458 9.03 1.06 11.01
N ASP A 459 8.38 0.13 10.32
CA ASP A 459 7.03 -0.33 10.67
C ASP A 459 7.13 -1.58 11.54
N ILE A 460 6.61 -1.51 12.76
CA ILE A 460 6.56 -2.65 13.66
C ILE A 460 5.14 -3.17 13.80
N ASN A 461 4.96 -4.45 13.55
CA ASN A 461 3.67 -5.13 13.68
C ASN A 461 3.29 -5.27 15.16
N SER A 462 2.67 -4.25 15.71
CA SER A 462 2.30 -4.18 17.13
C SER A 462 1.26 -5.23 17.58
N ASN A 463 0.74 -6.06 16.67
CA ASN A 463 -0.06 -7.25 17.03
C ASN A 463 0.80 -8.37 17.63
N ASN A 464 2.07 -8.45 17.26
CA ASN A 464 3.07 -9.18 18.02
C ASN A 464 3.41 -8.37 19.29
N ARG A 465 3.50 -9.05 20.45
CA ARG A 465 3.66 -8.40 21.76
C ARG A 465 5.11 -8.38 22.25
N SER A 466 6.05 -8.85 21.46
CA SER A 466 7.45 -8.99 21.86
C SER A 466 8.23 -7.68 21.65
N ALA A 467 8.24 -6.79 22.66
CA ALA A 467 9.05 -5.57 22.62
C ALA A 467 10.54 -5.85 22.34
N ALA A 468 11.03 -7.03 22.74
CA ALA A 468 12.41 -7.43 22.48
C ALA A 468 12.66 -7.76 21.00
N GLU A 469 11.70 -8.38 20.30
CA GLU A 469 11.79 -8.61 18.84
C GLU A 469 11.79 -7.29 18.08
N HIS A 470 10.84 -6.40 18.41
CA HIS A 470 10.76 -5.06 17.80
C HIS A 470 12.03 -4.25 18.03
N LYS A 471 12.57 -4.24 19.28
CA LYS A 471 13.84 -3.56 19.57
C LYS A 471 14.96 -4.07 18.68
N ALA A 472 15.14 -5.40 18.60
CA ALA A 472 16.19 -6.00 17.79
C ALA A 472 16.00 -5.69 16.29
N PHE A 473 14.76 -5.61 15.82
CA PHE A 473 14.47 -5.22 14.43
C PHE A 473 14.82 -3.77 14.15
N ILE A 474 14.44 -2.85 15.03
CA ILE A 474 14.77 -1.42 14.93
C ILE A 474 16.29 -1.22 14.92
N GLU A 475 17.02 -1.91 15.82
CA GLU A 475 18.49 -1.89 15.86
C GLU A 475 19.11 -2.36 14.53
N GLU A 476 18.60 -3.43 13.93
CA GLU A 476 19.05 -3.93 12.62
C GLU A 476 18.77 -2.93 11.49
N ALA A 477 17.57 -2.33 11.46
CA ALA A 477 17.21 -1.33 10.47
C ALA A 477 18.09 -0.08 10.56
N ILE A 478 18.35 0.42 11.77
CA ILE A 478 19.22 1.58 12.01
C ILE A 478 20.67 1.25 11.61
N ALA A 479 21.18 0.08 11.99
CA ALA A 479 22.53 -0.34 11.64
C ALA A 479 22.74 -0.48 10.13
N ALA A 480 21.70 -0.90 9.39
CA ALA A 480 21.73 -0.96 7.93
C ALA A 480 21.71 0.43 7.27
N ASN A 481 21.21 1.47 7.98
CA ASN A 481 20.98 2.81 7.44
C ASN A 481 21.58 3.92 8.32
N PRO A 482 22.91 3.95 8.54
CA PRO A 482 23.53 4.83 9.55
C PRO A 482 23.57 6.32 9.18
N ASN A 483 23.22 6.69 7.95
CA ASN A 483 23.38 8.05 7.44
C ASN A 483 22.07 8.82 7.29
N VAL A 484 20.95 8.26 7.70
CA VAL A 484 19.64 8.93 7.62
C VAL A 484 19.58 10.12 8.58
N LYS A 485 18.81 11.14 8.21
CA LYS A 485 18.60 12.34 9.02
C LYS A 485 17.44 12.16 10.01
N TRP A 486 16.43 11.39 9.60
CA TRP A 486 15.20 11.16 10.32
C TRP A 486 14.94 9.67 10.53
N LYS A 487 14.42 9.34 11.69
CA LYS A 487 13.97 7.99 12.04
C LYS A 487 12.51 8.06 12.47
N THR A 488 11.63 7.49 11.67
CA THR A 488 10.19 7.43 11.92
C THR A 488 9.78 5.99 12.20
N VAL A 489 9.21 5.74 13.37
CA VAL A 489 8.58 4.44 13.70
C VAL A 489 7.09 4.53 13.43
N VAL A 490 6.53 3.48 12.84
CA VAL A 490 5.09 3.37 12.55
C VAL A 490 4.57 2.09 13.17
N PHE A 491 3.42 2.15 13.83
CA PHE A 491 2.68 0.97 14.26
C PHE A 491 1.23 1.30 14.60
N HIS A 492 0.36 0.28 14.58
CA HIS A 492 -1.06 0.51 14.69
C HIS A 492 -1.54 0.95 16.07
N HIS A 493 -1.25 0.18 17.13
CA HIS A 493 -1.83 0.39 18.47
C HIS A 493 -1.33 1.68 19.12
N SER A 494 -2.18 2.68 19.26
CA SER A 494 -1.76 4.00 19.76
C SER A 494 -1.47 3.98 21.27
N ILE A 495 -0.18 4.16 21.62
CA ILE A 495 0.25 4.19 23.03
C ILE A 495 0.00 5.54 23.68
N TYR A 496 -0.13 6.62 22.91
CA TYR A 496 -0.45 7.97 23.37
C TYR A 496 -1.69 8.52 22.67
N SER A 497 -2.84 7.91 22.96
CA SER A 497 -4.17 8.33 22.51
C SER A 497 -4.94 9.02 23.64
N THR A 498 -6.06 9.64 23.33
CA THR A 498 -6.98 10.25 24.31
C THR A 498 -8.39 9.65 24.28
N ALA A 499 -8.65 8.60 23.48
CA ALA A 499 -9.99 8.04 23.33
C ALA A 499 -10.18 6.68 24.02
N SER A 500 -10.95 5.79 23.42
CA SER A 500 -11.54 4.64 24.10
C SER A 500 -10.54 3.60 24.59
N HIS A 501 -9.46 3.39 23.84
CA HIS A 501 -8.46 2.35 24.13
C HIS A 501 -7.32 2.83 25.06
N VAL A 502 -7.32 4.10 25.43
CA VAL A 502 -6.23 4.72 26.23
C VAL A 502 -5.89 3.97 27.52
N ASN A 503 -6.86 3.29 28.12
CA ASN A 503 -6.71 2.54 29.38
C ASN A 503 -6.75 1.01 29.20
N ASP A 504 -6.75 0.50 27.98
CA ASP A 504 -6.73 -0.93 27.76
C ASP A 504 -5.39 -1.53 28.21
N GLY A 505 -5.45 -2.69 28.86
CA GLY A 505 -4.27 -3.28 29.51
C GLY A 505 -3.12 -3.56 28.55
N ASP A 506 -3.43 -3.87 27.30
CA ASP A 506 -2.44 -4.09 26.26
C ASP A 506 -1.80 -2.78 25.76
N ILE A 507 -2.56 -1.68 25.69
CA ILE A 507 -2.04 -0.34 25.37
C ILE A 507 -1.13 0.18 26.52
N ILE A 508 -1.58 0.00 27.78
CA ILE A 508 -0.78 0.37 28.94
C ILE A 508 0.58 -0.37 28.96
N ASN A 509 0.56 -1.67 28.64
CA ASN A 509 1.80 -2.46 28.60
C ASN A 509 2.77 -1.92 27.52
N ARG A 510 2.28 -1.70 26.29
CA ARG A 510 3.11 -1.11 25.21
C ARG A 510 3.63 0.29 25.58
N ARG A 511 2.80 1.12 26.22
CA ARG A 511 3.20 2.45 26.71
C ARG A 511 4.30 2.39 27.77
N ASN A 512 4.35 1.33 28.56
CA ASN A 512 5.41 1.13 29.56
C ASN A 512 6.71 0.57 28.97
N GLU A 513 6.63 -0.16 27.84
CA GLU A 513 7.76 -0.89 27.28
C GLU A 513 8.44 -0.18 26.11
N LEU A 514 7.67 0.41 25.19
CA LEU A 514 8.20 0.91 23.92
C LEU A 514 8.88 2.30 24.00
N PRO A 515 8.38 3.29 24.74
CA PRO A 515 8.94 4.65 24.69
C PRO A 515 10.42 4.73 25.05
N GLN A 516 10.87 3.94 26.04
CA GLN A 516 12.28 3.91 26.42
C GLN A 516 13.15 3.26 25.33
N ILE A 517 12.61 2.25 24.63
CA ILE A 517 13.31 1.62 23.49
C ILE A 517 13.50 2.65 22.37
N PHE A 518 12.46 3.44 22.07
CA PHE A 518 12.53 4.46 21.03
C PHE A 518 13.48 5.61 21.42
N ASP A 519 13.49 6.02 22.68
CA ASP A 519 14.38 7.03 23.23
C ASP A 519 15.84 6.57 23.15
N ASP A 520 16.14 5.35 23.60
CA ASP A 520 17.48 4.76 23.56
C ASP A 520 18.02 4.60 22.11
N LEU A 521 17.13 4.50 21.11
CA LEU A 521 17.46 4.34 19.68
C LEU A 521 17.35 5.64 18.89
N ASP A 522 17.09 6.75 19.58
CA ASP A 522 17.09 8.09 19.01
C ASP A 522 16.08 8.24 17.86
N ILE A 523 14.84 7.74 18.09
CA ILE A 523 13.71 7.90 17.17
C ILE A 523 13.20 9.34 17.26
N ASP A 524 12.82 9.92 16.12
CA ASP A 524 12.32 11.30 16.05
C ASP A 524 10.80 11.40 16.15
N VAL A 525 10.11 10.52 15.41
CA VAL A 525 8.65 10.57 15.23
C VAL A 525 8.06 9.16 15.33
N VAL A 526 6.90 9.05 15.97
CA VAL A 526 6.10 7.83 16.05
C VAL A 526 4.69 8.13 15.53
N LEU A 527 4.25 7.39 14.51
CA LEU A 527 2.95 7.52 13.86
C LEU A 527 2.07 6.31 14.18
N MET A 528 0.81 6.55 14.60
CA MET A 528 -0.09 5.52 15.12
C MET A 528 -1.53 5.73 14.66
N GLY A 529 -2.35 4.66 14.69
CA GLY A 529 -3.79 4.64 14.41
C GLY A 529 -4.64 4.18 15.59
N HIS A 530 -5.55 3.20 15.37
CA HIS A 530 -6.29 2.39 16.34
C HIS A 530 -7.41 3.08 17.12
N ASP A 531 -7.17 4.27 17.66
CA ASP A 531 -8.13 4.86 18.62
C ASP A 531 -9.01 5.96 17.99
N HIS A 532 -9.01 6.07 16.66
CA HIS A 532 -9.92 6.90 15.86
C HIS A 532 -10.17 8.28 16.45
N VAL A 533 -9.10 8.93 16.91
CA VAL A 533 -9.07 10.28 17.51
C VAL A 533 -7.76 10.95 17.11
N TYR A 534 -7.79 12.25 16.86
CA TYR A 534 -6.55 12.96 16.68
C TYR A 534 -5.89 13.26 18.04
N THR A 535 -4.64 12.83 18.22
CA THR A 535 -3.85 13.20 19.39
C THR A 535 -2.39 13.42 18.99
N ARG A 536 -1.88 14.64 19.21
CA ARG A 536 -0.45 14.95 19.14
C ARG A 536 0.11 15.21 20.54
N THR A 537 1.23 14.57 20.86
CA THR A 537 1.89 14.79 22.16
C THR A 537 2.72 16.07 22.17
N TYR A 538 3.15 16.48 23.34
CA TYR A 538 4.38 17.25 23.51
C TYR A 538 5.55 16.39 23.02
N MET A 539 6.75 16.98 22.89
CA MET A 539 7.97 16.18 22.74
C MET A 539 8.15 15.32 23.98
N MET A 540 8.41 14.04 23.82
CA MET A 540 8.48 13.05 24.89
C MET A 540 9.93 12.62 25.13
N ASN A 541 10.44 12.75 26.34
CA ASN A 541 11.72 12.18 26.76
C ASN A 541 11.43 10.85 27.49
N GLY A 542 11.61 9.73 26.82
CA GLY A 542 11.04 8.45 27.24
C GLY A 542 9.52 8.58 27.43
N SER A 543 9.02 8.38 28.65
CA SER A 543 7.61 8.53 29.00
C SER A 543 7.22 9.91 29.54
N THR A 544 8.14 10.88 29.59
CA THR A 544 7.91 12.18 30.21
C THR A 544 7.70 13.27 29.16
N PRO A 545 6.55 13.98 29.17
CA PRO A 545 6.30 15.07 28.23
C PRO A 545 7.09 16.34 28.62
N ASP A 546 7.71 16.99 27.65
CA ASP A 546 8.29 18.32 27.84
C ASP A 546 7.21 19.41 27.77
N THR A 547 6.61 19.72 28.89
CA THR A 547 5.60 20.78 29.03
C THR A 547 6.18 22.14 29.37
N SER A 548 7.50 22.25 29.51
CA SER A 548 8.19 23.45 30.01
C SER A 548 7.95 24.71 29.20
N ARG A 549 7.71 24.54 27.90
CA ARG A 549 7.45 25.62 26.93
C ARG A 549 5.97 25.79 26.56
N GLY A 550 5.07 25.01 27.18
CA GLY A 550 3.64 24.94 26.79
C GLY A 550 3.44 24.32 25.39
N VAL A 551 2.26 24.51 24.82
CA VAL A 551 1.95 24.02 23.47
C VAL A 551 2.68 24.87 22.43
N GLN A 552 3.56 24.25 21.66
CA GLN A 552 4.34 24.88 20.61
C GLN A 552 3.77 24.51 19.24
N SER A 553 4.01 25.34 18.22
CA SER A 553 3.81 25.00 16.80
C SER A 553 5.08 24.48 16.13
N SER A 554 6.24 24.66 16.77
CA SER A 554 7.52 24.12 16.30
C SER A 554 8.52 23.96 17.44
N VAL A 555 9.50 23.07 17.23
CA VAL A 555 10.69 22.89 18.09
C VAL A 555 11.94 22.83 17.22
N THR A 556 13.09 23.20 17.81
CA THR A 556 14.39 23.12 17.14
C THR A 556 15.35 22.31 17.99
N ASN A 557 16.05 21.36 17.38
CA ASN A 557 17.05 20.49 18.00
C ASN A 557 16.54 19.81 19.30
N SER A 558 15.26 19.42 19.32
CA SER A 558 14.68 18.67 20.43
C SER A 558 15.26 17.27 20.49
N THR A 559 15.59 16.79 21.67
CA THR A 559 16.01 15.40 21.91
C THR A 559 14.85 14.46 22.16
N GLY A 560 13.62 14.99 22.29
CA GLY A 560 12.43 14.18 22.56
C GLY A 560 11.80 13.62 21.28
N ILE A 561 10.88 12.70 21.45
CA ILE A 561 10.12 12.01 20.39
C ILE A 561 8.73 12.63 20.27
N LEU A 562 8.26 12.86 19.05
CA LEU A 562 6.88 13.24 18.80
C LEU A 562 6.03 12.01 18.51
N TYR A 563 4.88 11.88 19.17
CA TYR A 563 3.89 10.85 18.90
C TYR A 563 2.62 11.47 18.31
N LEU A 564 2.13 10.89 17.21
CA LEU A 564 0.91 11.31 16.53
C LEU A 564 -0.02 10.12 16.38
N THR A 565 -1.24 10.22 16.93
CA THR A 565 -2.35 9.29 16.69
C THR A 565 -3.30 9.91 15.68
N ALA A 566 -3.54 9.23 14.56
CA ALA A 566 -4.45 9.68 13.52
C ALA A 566 -5.91 9.31 13.83
N ASN A 567 -6.85 10.16 13.39
CA ASN A 567 -8.27 9.83 13.36
C ASN A 567 -8.62 9.03 12.10
N SER A 568 -9.81 8.42 12.05
CA SER A 568 -10.28 7.64 10.91
C SER A 568 -10.32 8.45 9.61
N ALA A 569 -9.67 7.93 8.56
CA ALA A 569 -9.60 8.56 7.25
C ALA A 569 -10.85 8.30 6.38
N SER A 570 -11.62 7.25 6.67
CA SER A 570 -12.91 6.96 6.01
C SER A 570 -14.12 7.48 6.81
N GLY A 571 -13.92 7.72 8.11
CA GLY A 571 -15.02 8.04 9.01
C GLY A 571 -15.94 6.84 9.30
N SER A 572 -15.48 5.63 9.05
CA SER A 572 -16.23 4.39 9.33
C SER A 572 -16.55 4.21 10.80
N LYS A 573 -15.71 4.77 11.68
CA LYS A 573 -15.85 4.69 13.12
C LYS A 573 -15.12 5.84 13.81
N TYR A 574 -15.66 6.29 14.94
CA TYR A 574 -15.07 7.32 15.80
C TYR A 574 -15.22 6.93 17.26
N TYR A 575 -14.25 7.34 18.08
CA TYR A 575 -14.32 7.15 19.53
C TYR A 575 -14.32 8.48 20.27
N ASP A 576 -15.10 8.54 21.36
CA ASP A 576 -15.14 9.71 22.24
C ASP A 576 -13.82 9.87 23.01
N ILE A 577 -13.42 11.10 23.26
CA ILE A 577 -12.32 11.40 24.18
C ILE A 577 -12.68 10.90 25.58
N LYS A 578 -11.81 10.07 26.15
CA LYS A 578 -11.93 9.50 27.50
C LYS A 578 -10.84 10.03 28.46
N ALA A 579 -9.75 10.58 27.92
CA ALA A 579 -8.65 11.16 28.68
C ALA A 579 -8.41 12.64 28.32
N PRO A 580 -9.38 13.55 28.60
CA PRO A 580 -9.25 14.96 28.20
C PRO A 580 -8.14 15.73 28.93
N ASN A 581 -7.60 15.16 30.01
CA ASN A 581 -6.52 15.74 30.82
C ASN A 581 -5.24 14.92 30.74
N ALA A 582 -5.02 14.18 29.66
CA ALA A 582 -3.78 13.42 29.44
C ALA A 582 -2.58 14.38 29.40
N GLU A 583 -1.66 14.25 30.36
CA GLU A 583 -0.51 15.16 30.54
C GLU A 583 0.42 15.19 29.31
N TYR A 584 0.47 14.10 28.55
CA TYR A 584 1.25 14.01 27.33
C TYR A 584 0.63 14.72 26.11
N SER A 585 -0.67 15.02 26.15
CA SER A 585 -1.37 15.57 24.98
C SER A 585 -1.17 17.07 24.85
N ALA A 586 -0.51 17.51 23.79
CA ALA A 586 -0.39 18.91 23.40
C ALA A 586 -1.60 19.38 22.59
N LYS A 587 -2.17 18.50 21.77
CA LYS A 587 -3.36 18.73 20.95
C LYS A 587 -4.18 17.46 20.86
N MET A 588 -5.49 17.59 20.98
CA MET A 588 -6.45 16.50 20.72
C MET A 588 -7.69 17.06 20.01
N ASP A 589 -8.33 16.23 19.18
CA ASP A 589 -9.57 16.56 18.53
C ASP A 589 -10.44 15.32 18.28
N GLN A 590 -11.72 15.48 18.55
CA GLN A 590 -12.75 14.54 18.11
C GLN A 590 -13.97 15.31 17.65
N SER A 591 -13.89 15.79 16.43
CA SER A 591 -15.00 16.49 15.76
C SER A 591 -15.88 15.56 14.93
N TYR A 592 -15.62 14.24 15.00
CA TYR A 592 -16.30 13.21 14.18
C TYR A 592 -16.20 13.51 12.68
N ARG A 593 -15.02 13.99 12.26
CA ARG A 593 -14.67 14.31 10.88
C ARG A 593 -13.47 13.49 10.46
N ARG A 594 -13.43 13.09 9.19
CA ARG A 594 -12.28 12.42 8.58
C ARG A 594 -11.06 13.34 8.59
N THR A 595 -9.89 12.78 8.81
CA THR A 595 -8.65 13.55 8.78
C THR A 595 -7.60 12.90 7.88
N VAL A 596 -6.72 13.73 7.34
CA VAL A 596 -5.48 13.34 6.67
C VAL A 596 -4.38 14.28 7.13
N THR A 597 -3.19 13.76 7.36
CA THR A 597 -2.01 14.56 7.69
C THR A 597 -1.07 14.57 6.49
N ASP A 598 -0.78 15.75 5.98
CA ASP A 598 0.27 15.98 5.00
C ASP A 598 1.58 16.22 5.74
N ILE A 599 2.63 15.48 5.38
CA ILE A 599 3.91 15.53 6.07
C ILE A 599 4.99 15.88 5.07
N ASP A 600 5.54 17.11 5.21
CA ASP A 600 6.65 17.61 4.42
C ASP A 600 7.96 17.38 5.17
N VAL A 601 8.92 16.72 4.54
CA VAL A 601 10.22 16.40 5.11
C VAL A 601 11.33 17.00 4.26
N THR A 602 12.28 17.64 4.94
CA THR A 602 13.54 18.10 4.35
C THR A 602 14.72 17.59 5.18
N ASP A 603 15.95 17.86 4.77
CA ASP A 603 17.12 17.54 5.58
C ASP A 603 17.09 18.16 6.99
N THR A 604 16.37 19.26 7.15
CA THR A 604 16.38 20.07 8.39
C THR A 604 15.01 20.31 8.99
N SER A 605 13.93 19.85 8.38
CA SER A 605 12.58 20.03 8.91
C SER A 605 11.69 18.83 8.67
N TYR A 606 10.77 18.57 9.59
CA TYR A 606 9.72 17.57 9.52
C TYR A 606 8.41 18.25 9.92
N THR A 607 7.60 18.64 8.95
CA THR A 607 6.37 19.43 9.18
C THR A 607 5.14 18.57 8.94
N MET A 608 4.29 18.47 9.94
CA MET A 608 3.01 17.75 9.89
C MET A 608 1.87 18.74 9.88
N THR A 609 1.04 18.73 8.84
CA THR A 609 -0.20 19.52 8.77
C THR A 609 -1.38 18.60 8.62
N THR A 610 -2.22 18.54 9.65
CA THR A 610 -3.44 17.72 9.64
C THR A 610 -4.62 18.55 9.18
N TYR A 611 -5.33 18.01 8.19
CA TYR A 611 -6.53 18.59 7.60
C TYR A 611 -7.77 17.76 7.92
N TYR A 612 -8.91 18.43 8.01
CA TYR A 612 -10.20 17.76 7.86
C TYR A 612 -10.44 17.46 6.37
N ALA A 613 -10.73 16.21 6.04
CA ALA A 613 -10.83 15.76 4.65
C ALA A 613 -12.08 16.25 3.91
N ASP A 614 -13.05 16.83 4.60
CA ASP A 614 -14.30 17.32 4.03
C ASP A 614 -14.23 18.76 3.50
N ASP A 615 -13.36 19.62 4.05
CA ASP A 615 -13.24 21.03 3.65
C ASP A 615 -11.80 21.56 3.59
N MET A 616 -10.79 20.71 3.83
CA MET A 616 -9.38 21.10 3.89
C MET A 616 -9.02 22.15 4.93
N SER A 617 -9.90 22.39 5.91
CA SER A 617 -9.53 23.25 7.03
C SER A 617 -8.46 22.57 7.90
N VAL A 618 -7.48 23.37 8.34
CA VAL A 618 -6.36 22.89 9.15
C VAL A 618 -6.83 22.61 10.57
N LEU A 619 -6.59 21.39 11.05
CA LEU A 619 -6.80 21.01 12.44
C LEU A 619 -5.59 21.37 13.30
N ASP A 620 -4.39 21.05 12.84
CA ASP A 620 -3.14 21.27 13.56
C ASP A 620 -1.96 21.37 12.60
N THR A 621 -0.92 22.10 12.99
CA THR A 621 0.36 22.13 12.29
C THR A 621 1.48 22.11 13.32
N PHE A 622 2.48 21.26 13.10
CA PHE A 622 3.66 21.15 13.96
C PHE A 622 4.91 20.85 13.16
N THR A 623 6.02 21.53 13.49
CA THR A 623 7.31 21.36 12.81
C THR A 623 8.41 20.98 13.82
N ILE A 624 9.16 19.93 13.49
CA ILE A 624 10.43 19.61 14.13
C ILE A 624 11.55 20.11 13.23
N ASN A 625 12.44 20.95 13.76
CA ASN A 625 13.63 21.43 13.04
C ASN A 625 14.88 20.78 13.64
N LYS A 626 15.76 20.30 12.75
CA LYS A 626 17.14 19.91 13.04
C LYS A 626 18.06 20.83 12.28
N THR A 627 19.14 21.30 12.90
CA THR A 627 20.12 22.15 12.23
C THR A 627 21.44 21.42 12.08
N ASP A 628 22.09 21.58 10.93
CA ASP A 628 23.41 21.02 10.68
C ASP A 628 24.50 22.07 10.94
N SER A 629 25.14 21.97 12.10
CA SER A 629 26.27 22.82 12.47
C SER A 629 27.63 22.30 12.00
N SER A 630 27.67 21.18 11.28
CA SER A 630 28.93 20.48 10.95
C SER A 630 29.87 21.33 10.10
N ALA A 631 29.35 22.04 9.10
CA ALA A 631 30.16 22.92 8.25
C ALA A 631 30.85 24.04 9.04
N LEU A 632 30.08 24.74 9.89
CA LEU A 632 30.60 25.81 10.75
C LEU A 632 31.59 25.26 11.77
N LYS A 633 31.28 24.13 12.39
CA LYS A 633 32.16 23.45 13.35
C LYS A 633 33.50 23.06 12.74
N ASN A 634 33.47 22.50 11.52
CA ASN A 634 34.65 22.14 10.78
C ASN A 634 35.49 23.38 10.42
N LEU A 635 34.86 24.47 9.95
CA LEU A 635 35.55 25.71 9.63
C LEU A 635 36.20 26.37 10.88
N VAL A 636 35.53 26.39 12.02
CA VAL A 636 36.11 26.88 13.29
C VAL A 636 37.30 26.04 13.69
N ASN A 637 37.19 24.70 13.67
CA ASN A 637 38.30 23.80 14.01
C ASN A 637 39.49 23.96 13.05
N GLU A 638 39.25 24.07 11.74
CA GLU A 638 40.29 24.35 10.75
C GLU A 638 40.98 25.66 11.02
N THR A 639 40.21 26.72 11.32
CA THR A 639 40.69 28.06 11.61
C THR A 639 41.59 28.06 12.85
N GLU A 640 41.18 27.40 13.92
CA GLU A 640 41.97 27.27 15.15
C GLU A 640 43.27 26.47 14.96
N SER A 641 43.21 25.42 14.11
CA SER A 641 44.38 24.58 13.79
C SER A 641 45.48 25.34 13.07
N LYS A 642 45.15 26.39 12.31
CA LYS A 642 46.10 27.23 11.59
C LYS A 642 46.97 28.10 12.48
N LYS A 643 46.61 28.30 13.77
CA LYS A 643 47.35 29.07 14.77
C LYS A 643 47.80 30.41 14.23
N LEU A 644 46.94 31.15 13.55
CA LEU A 644 47.22 32.44 12.93
C LEU A 644 47.73 33.45 14.00
N ASN A 645 48.69 34.31 13.59
CA ASN A 645 49.31 35.32 14.48
C ASN A 645 48.89 36.73 14.04
N SER A 646 48.43 37.55 14.97
CA SER A 646 48.00 38.94 14.71
C SER A 646 49.09 39.80 14.05
N ASN A 647 50.37 39.52 14.33
CA ASN A 647 51.48 40.28 13.73
C ASN A 647 51.66 40.04 12.23
N ASP A 648 51.07 39.01 11.70
CA ASP A 648 51.20 38.65 10.26
C ASP A 648 50.14 39.34 9.38
N TYR A 649 49.22 40.13 10.01
CA TYR A 649 48.08 40.74 9.32
C TYR A 649 47.90 42.23 9.72
N THR A 650 47.14 42.98 8.89
CA THR A 650 46.73 44.34 9.27
C THR A 650 45.71 44.29 10.41
N GLU A 651 45.79 45.28 11.31
CA GLU A 651 44.92 45.37 12.49
C GLU A 651 43.42 45.32 12.07
N GLU A 652 43.02 45.95 11.02
CA GLU A 652 41.63 45.97 10.52
C GLU A 652 41.18 44.56 10.07
N SER A 653 41.98 43.88 9.23
CA SER A 653 41.61 42.55 8.76
C SER A 653 41.63 41.51 9.89
N TRP A 654 42.57 41.63 10.84
CA TRP A 654 42.64 40.77 12.01
C TRP A 654 41.44 40.94 12.94
N ASN A 655 41.03 42.17 13.21
CA ASN A 655 39.86 42.46 14.07
C ASN A 655 38.58 41.97 13.43
N THR A 656 38.42 42.12 12.13
CA THR A 656 37.29 41.57 11.37
C THR A 656 37.23 40.04 11.49
N PHE A 657 38.36 39.37 11.31
CA PHE A 657 38.50 37.93 11.48
C PHE A 657 38.16 37.45 12.90
N GLN A 658 38.73 38.11 13.93
CA GLN A 658 38.49 37.77 15.34
C GLN A 658 37.01 37.94 15.73
N THR A 659 36.35 38.97 15.18
CA THR A 659 34.92 39.21 15.41
C THR A 659 34.08 38.10 14.78
N ALA A 660 34.38 37.71 13.56
CA ALA A 660 33.69 36.63 12.88
C ALA A 660 33.90 35.26 13.54
N LEU A 661 35.13 34.98 14.00
CA LEU A 661 35.42 33.72 14.72
C LEU A 661 34.69 33.66 16.08
N THR A 662 34.64 34.78 16.81
CA THR A 662 33.91 34.87 18.09
C THR A 662 32.42 34.68 17.87
N ASN A 663 31.83 35.31 16.83
CA ASN A 663 30.45 35.15 16.49
C ASN A 663 30.14 33.68 16.09
N ALA A 664 30.99 33.06 15.25
CA ALA A 664 30.85 31.68 14.86
C ALA A 664 30.79 30.70 16.05
N LYS A 665 31.65 30.92 17.06
CA LYS A 665 31.64 30.15 18.29
C LYS A 665 30.36 30.36 19.09
N SER A 666 29.92 31.62 19.22
CA SER A 666 28.68 31.94 19.93
C SER A 666 27.43 31.31 19.30
N VAL A 667 27.38 31.28 17.96
CA VAL A 667 26.30 30.64 17.24
C VAL A 667 26.34 29.12 17.44
N LEU A 668 27.52 28.49 17.46
CA LEU A 668 27.67 27.06 17.75
C LEU A 668 27.29 26.67 19.20
N GLU A 669 27.40 27.61 20.15
CA GLU A 669 26.98 27.42 21.55
C GLU A 669 25.47 27.63 21.76
N ASN A 670 24.77 28.18 20.78
CA ASN A 670 23.31 28.40 20.83
C ASN A 670 22.57 27.15 20.31
N GLU A 671 22.06 26.33 21.23
CA GLU A 671 21.29 25.13 20.89
C GLU A 671 20.03 25.38 20.04
N ASN A 672 19.53 26.62 20.04
CA ASN A 672 18.37 27.04 19.26
C ASN A 672 18.75 27.86 18.02
N ALA A 673 20.01 27.84 17.60
CA ALA A 673 20.43 28.53 16.38
C ALA A 673 19.70 27.92 15.17
N SER A 674 19.11 28.78 14.35
CA SER A 674 18.52 28.38 13.07
C SER A 674 19.60 28.02 12.04
N GLN A 675 19.25 27.26 11.01
CA GLN A 675 20.20 26.95 9.91
C GLN A 675 20.73 28.22 9.26
N SER A 676 19.88 29.23 9.08
CA SER A 676 20.29 30.53 8.52
C SER A 676 21.38 31.22 9.37
N GLU A 677 21.24 31.17 10.70
CA GLU A 677 22.26 31.75 11.62
C GLU A 677 23.58 30.99 11.52
N LEU A 678 23.55 29.68 11.41
CA LEU A 678 24.72 28.83 11.21
C LEU A 678 25.41 29.11 9.86
N ASP A 679 24.64 29.22 8.78
CA ASP A 679 25.13 29.51 7.43
C ASP A 679 25.71 30.92 7.32
N ASP A 680 25.07 31.92 7.92
CA ASP A 680 25.54 33.31 7.98
C ASP A 680 26.85 33.40 8.73
N ALA A 681 26.96 32.72 9.87
CA ALA A 681 28.19 32.66 10.65
C ALA A 681 29.34 31.96 9.91
N TYR A 682 29.03 30.86 9.17
CA TYR A 682 29.98 30.18 8.30
C TYR A 682 30.49 31.10 7.20
N ASN A 683 29.60 31.76 6.48
CA ASN A 683 29.93 32.66 5.39
C ASN A 683 30.73 33.88 5.87
N ALA A 684 30.36 34.44 7.04
CA ALA A 684 31.07 35.55 7.64
C ALA A 684 32.50 35.16 8.04
N LEU A 685 32.67 34.00 8.71
CA LEU A 685 33.99 33.51 9.12
C LEU A 685 34.87 33.19 7.88
N LYS A 686 34.32 32.51 6.89
CA LYS A 686 35.03 32.20 5.64
C LYS A 686 35.50 33.46 4.92
N SER A 687 34.60 34.44 4.77
CA SER A 687 34.91 35.72 4.10
C SER A 687 35.98 36.51 4.88
N ALA A 688 35.90 36.49 6.23
CA ALA A 688 36.90 37.17 7.08
C ALA A 688 38.28 36.50 7.01
N MET A 689 38.33 35.15 6.90
CA MET A 689 39.59 34.41 6.67
C MET A 689 40.19 34.73 5.33
N ASP A 690 39.39 34.74 4.25
CA ASP A 690 39.83 35.07 2.89
C ASP A 690 40.24 36.54 2.75
N GLY A 691 39.70 37.41 3.63
CA GLY A 691 39.99 38.84 3.73
C GLY A 691 41.24 39.23 4.56
N LEU A 692 41.97 38.27 5.14
CA LEU A 692 43.17 38.54 5.91
C LEU A 692 44.26 39.11 4.99
N LYS A 693 44.84 40.30 5.36
CA LYS A 693 45.81 41.04 4.58
C LYS A 693 47.13 41.17 5.36
N ALA A 694 48.26 40.87 4.72
CA ALA A 694 49.56 41.14 5.32
C ALA A 694 49.80 42.64 5.45
N PRO A 695 50.53 43.12 6.49
CA PRO A 695 50.91 44.50 6.62
C PRO A 695 51.76 44.94 5.44
N GLU A 696 51.54 46.16 4.94
CA GLU A 696 52.40 46.72 3.92
C GLU A 696 53.84 46.83 4.48
N LYS A 697 54.81 46.24 3.80
CA LYS A 697 56.23 46.44 4.14
C LYS A 697 56.57 47.89 3.84
N LYS A 698 56.82 48.69 4.92
CA LYS A 698 57.46 49.99 4.75
C LYS A 698 58.85 49.76 4.18
N ASP A 699 59.11 50.30 2.98
CA ASP A 699 60.48 50.37 2.44
C ASP A 699 61.38 51.13 3.40
N PRO A 700 62.65 50.72 3.64
CA PRO A 700 63.56 51.44 4.53
C PRO A 700 63.82 52.85 3.98
N GLU A 701 63.66 53.87 4.83
CA GLU A 701 63.92 55.29 4.66
C GLU A 701 65.16 55.54 3.84
N GLN A 702 65.03 56.16 2.65
CA GLN A 702 66.14 56.84 1.98
C GLN A 702 66.45 58.12 2.78
N ASN A 703 67.67 58.20 3.26
CA ASN A 703 68.31 59.34 3.95
C ASN A 703 68.27 60.59 3.03
N PRO A 704 67.98 61.82 3.52
CA PRO A 704 67.88 63.02 2.67
C PRO A 704 69.24 63.60 2.35
N GLU A 705 69.65 63.61 1.09
CA GLU A 705 70.73 64.45 0.60
C GLU A 705 70.21 65.85 0.24
N THR A 706 71.03 66.82 0.67
CA THR A 706 70.90 68.28 0.65
C THR A 706 70.81 68.89 -0.76
N PRO A 707 70.27 70.10 -0.93
CA PRO A 707 69.86 70.70 -2.18
C PRO A 707 71.02 71.44 -2.92
N VAL A 708 71.08 71.29 -4.22
CA VAL A 708 71.92 72.20 -5.11
C VAL A 708 70.98 72.82 -6.15
N LYS A 709 71.10 74.17 -6.26
CA LYS A 709 70.33 75.12 -7.07
C LYS A 709 70.86 75.21 -8.53
N PRO A 710 70.19 75.86 -9.47
CA PRO A 710 69.82 75.41 -10.80
C PRO A 710 70.78 75.98 -11.90
N GLY A 711 70.80 75.30 -13.02
CA GLY A 711 71.41 75.78 -14.24
C GLY A 711 70.51 75.50 -15.45
N ASN A 712 70.27 76.59 -16.13
CA ASN A 712 69.46 76.82 -17.30
C ASN A 712 70.07 76.08 -18.52
N GLY A 713 69.24 75.72 -19.51
CA GLY A 713 69.69 75.42 -20.87
C GLY A 713 68.82 74.51 -21.69
N SER A 714 67.84 75.08 -22.32
CA SER A 714 67.47 75.03 -23.75
C SER A 714 67.84 73.81 -24.58
N GLY A 715 66.87 73.34 -25.29
CA GLY A 715 67.05 72.81 -26.66
C GLY A 715 66.53 71.41 -26.98
N SER A 716 65.39 71.40 -27.57
CA SER A 716 65.14 70.91 -28.97
C SER A 716 65.31 69.46 -29.27
N ASP A 717 64.18 68.94 -29.62
CA ASP A 717 63.91 68.10 -30.83
C ASP A 717 64.25 66.62 -30.88
N ASN A 718 63.18 65.97 -31.22
CA ASN A 718 63.00 64.91 -32.26
C ASN A 718 63.31 63.45 -31.96
N ASP A 719 62.23 62.81 -32.04
CA ASP A 719 61.90 61.74 -33.04
C ASP A 719 62.20 60.28 -32.74
N SER A 720 61.11 59.60 -32.93
CA SER A 720 60.96 58.28 -33.60
C SER A 720 61.13 56.98 -32.80
N ASN A 721 60.05 56.40 -32.66
CA ASN A 721 59.63 55.12 -33.29
C ASN A 721 60.17 53.83 -32.67
N THR A 722 59.26 53.02 -32.29
CA THR A 722 58.83 51.71 -32.75
C THR A 722 58.52 50.65 -31.69
N LYS A 723 57.33 50.23 -31.87
CA LYS A 723 56.76 48.85 -31.86
C LYS A 723 56.47 48.15 -30.61
N LYS A 724 55.14 48.11 -30.47
CA LYS A 724 54.22 47.05 -29.91
C LYS A 724 54.55 45.69 -30.58
N PRO A 725 54.12 44.51 -29.96
CA PRO A 725 52.80 44.11 -30.26
C PRO A 725 51.97 43.55 -29.02
N ALA A 726 50.72 43.76 -29.25
CA ALA A 726 49.55 43.32 -28.59
C ALA A 726 49.22 41.83 -28.85
N PHE A 727 48.42 41.23 -27.95
CA PHE A 727 47.40 40.30 -28.39
C PHE A 727 46.12 40.54 -27.56
N THR A 728 45.06 40.70 -28.33
CA THR A 728 43.68 41.00 -27.95
C THR A 728 42.79 39.75 -27.97
N PRO A 729 41.57 39.82 -27.40
CA PRO A 729 40.64 38.70 -27.25
C PRO A 729 39.67 38.61 -28.42
N VAL A 730 38.91 37.51 -28.47
CA VAL A 730 37.82 37.33 -29.45
C VAL A 730 36.48 37.27 -28.74
N SER A 731 35.65 38.24 -29.03
CA SER A 731 34.20 38.33 -29.11
C SER A 731 33.60 37.26 -30.05
N ASP A 732 32.32 36.95 -30.13
CA ASP A 732 31.01 37.55 -30.33
C ASP A 732 30.03 36.38 -30.51
N THR A 733 28.74 36.50 -30.35
CA THR A 733 27.76 37.22 -31.14
C THR A 733 26.36 37.17 -30.58
N LYS A 734 25.70 38.30 -30.69
CA LYS A 734 24.23 38.50 -30.59
C LYS A 734 23.68 38.70 -32.03
N PRO A 735 22.35 38.51 -32.28
CA PRO A 735 21.52 39.61 -32.81
C PRO A 735 20.15 39.70 -32.09
N SER A 736 19.71 40.91 -31.71
CA SER A 736 18.98 42.00 -32.37
C SER A 736 17.58 41.63 -32.83
N ALA A 737 16.51 42.17 -32.30
CA ALA A 737 15.85 43.44 -32.10
C ALA A 737 14.61 43.60 -33.02
N THR A 738 13.51 44.08 -32.50
CA THR A 738 12.73 45.23 -32.95
C THR A 738 11.56 45.47 -31.98
N ASP A 739 11.54 46.53 -31.27
CA ASP A 739 10.81 47.81 -31.33
C ASP A 739 9.30 47.73 -31.36
N THR A 740 8.66 48.35 -30.37
CA THR A 740 7.97 49.64 -30.43
C THR A 740 7.41 50.09 -29.08
N LYS A 741 7.74 51.32 -28.73
CA LYS A 741 7.17 52.17 -27.68
C LYS A 741 6.12 53.11 -28.35
N PRO A 742 5.16 53.83 -27.63
CA PRO A 742 5.51 54.87 -26.68
C PRO A 742 4.55 55.16 -25.50
N ALA A 743 5.15 55.77 -24.49
CA ALA A 743 4.79 56.99 -23.69
C ALA A 743 3.45 57.04 -22.97
N SER A 744 3.29 57.57 -21.82
CA SER A 744 3.78 58.58 -20.87
C SER A 744 2.84 58.53 -19.65
N ASP A 745 2.99 58.99 -18.50
CA ASP A 745 3.71 60.02 -17.82
C ASP A 745 3.40 60.00 -16.32
N SER A 746 4.37 60.36 -15.52
CA SER A 746 4.35 61.13 -14.27
C SER A 746 3.52 60.75 -13.04
N GLY A 747 4.21 60.74 -11.90
CA GLY A 747 3.70 61.38 -10.71
C GLY A 747 4.05 60.75 -9.36
N LYS A 748 5.13 61.21 -8.77
CA LYS A 748 5.55 61.12 -7.36
C LYS A 748 4.45 61.29 -6.29
N LYS A 749 4.52 60.56 -5.19
CA LYS A 749 4.89 61.00 -3.83
C LYS A 749 4.21 60.21 -2.71
N THR A 750 5.04 59.58 -1.92
CA THR A 750 5.14 59.53 -0.42
C THR A 750 3.93 59.77 0.49
N VAL A 751 3.80 58.86 1.47
CA VAL A 751 3.75 59.05 2.95
C VAL A 751 2.39 58.99 3.63
N ARG A 752 2.33 58.00 4.57
CA ARG A 752 1.81 57.98 5.97
C ARG A 752 0.33 57.75 6.28
N THR A 753 0.20 56.64 7.07
CA THR A 753 -0.52 56.50 8.37
C THR A 753 -2.00 56.83 8.49
N GLY A 754 -2.71 55.90 9.10
CA GLY A 754 -3.70 56.27 10.14
C GLY A 754 -5.10 55.73 9.94
N ASP A 755 -5.40 54.75 10.73
CA ASP A 755 -6.62 54.56 11.57
C ASP A 755 -8.05 54.72 11.02
N THR A 756 -8.80 53.72 11.44
CA THR A 756 -10.18 53.70 11.99
C THR A 756 -11.40 53.80 11.06
N ALA A 757 -12.13 52.72 11.16
CA ALA A 757 -13.55 52.61 11.53
C ALA A 757 -14.68 53.03 10.55
N ASN A 758 -15.59 52.12 10.52
CA ASN A 758 -17.07 52.26 10.44
C ASN A 758 -17.79 52.20 9.10
N ALA A 759 -18.51 51.11 9.04
CA ALA A 759 -19.98 51.00 8.97
C ALA A 759 -20.72 51.33 7.67
N ALA A 760 -21.49 50.36 7.34
CA ALA A 760 -22.91 50.43 6.95
C ALA A 760 -23.30 50.47 5.47
N SER A 761 -24.06 49.47 5.20
CA SER A 761 -25.39 49.44 4.54
C SER A 761 -25.51 49.01 3.08
N ALA A 762 -26.20 47.93 2.99
CA ALA A 762 -27.49 47.69 2.33
C ALA A 762 -27.53 47.42 0.82
N GLY A 763 -28.20 46.33 0.51
CA GLY A 763 -28.73 46.06 -0.82
C GLY A 763 -29.25 44.64 -1.04
N LEU A 764 -30.44 44.40 -0.56
CA LEU A 764 -31.37 43.29 -0.80
C LEU A 764 -31.51 42.92 -2.29
N VAL A 765 -31.58 41.62 -2.61
CA VAL A 765 -32.64 41.03 -3.45
C VAL A 765 -32.89 39.58 -3.04
N MET A 766 -34.10 39.29 -2.62
CA MET A 766 -34.70 37.97 -2.38
C MET A 766 -35.07 37.29 -3.71
N LEU A 767 -34.99 35.98 -3.71
CA LEU A 767 -36.00 35.16 -4.38
C LEU A 767 -36.14 33.79 -3.65
N ALA A 768 -37.36 33.57 -3.20
CA ALA A 768 -37.81 32.44 -2.44
C ALA A 768 -38.09 31.22 -3.34
N ALA A 769 -37.82 30.02 -2.84
CA ALA A 769 -38.59 28.82 -3.17
C ALA A 769 -38.65 27.92 -1.95
N GLY A 770 -39.85 27.76 -1.42
CA GLY A 770 -40.11 26.96 -0.24
C GLY A 770 -40.14 25.47 -0.52
N SER A 771 -39.78 24.67 0.48
CA SER A 771 -40.17 23.28 0.59
C SER A 771 -40.50 22.97 2.06
N VAL A 772 -41.68 22.43 2.23
CA VAL A 772 -42.35 22.07 3.48
C VAL A 772 -41.65 20.85 4.12
N ILE A 773 -41.22 21.01 5.37
CA ILE A 773 -40.82 19.90 6.21
C ILE A 773 -42.01 19.54 7.12
N VAL A 774 -42.55 18.33 6.94
CA VAL A 774 -43.54 17.74 7.87
C VAL A 774 -42.77 16.95 8.92
N VAL A 775 -42.83 17.41 10.16
CA VAL A 775 -42.32 16.70 11.34
C VAL A 775 -43.41 15.77 11.87
N TYR A 776 -43.13 14.47 11.89
CA TYR A 776 -43.98 13.47 12.60
C TYR A 776 -43.38 13.19 13.95
N ILE A 777 -44.05 13.71 15.01
CA ILE A 777 -43.78 13.31 16.40
C ILE A 777 -44.69 12.12 16.77
N ARG A 778 -44.09 10.98 17.03
CA ARG A 778 -44.79 9.82 17.62
C ARG A 778 -44.46 9.72 19.11
N LYS A 779 -45.43 10.09 19.95
CA LYS A 779 -45.45 9.84 21.39
C LYS A 779 -45.56 8.33 21.66
N ARG A 780 -44.64 7.76 22.42
CA ARG A 780 -44.85 6.49 23.12
C ARG A 780 -45.53 6.76 24.47
N LYS A 781 -46.69 6.17 24.65
CA LYS A 781 -47.23 5.86 25.98
C LYS A 781 -46.91 4.38 26.28
N GLY A 782 -46.44 4.15 27.49
CA GLY A 782 -46.08 2.84 28.00
C GLY A 782 -47.28 1.99 28.40
N ILE A 783 -47.08 0.74 28.37
CA ILE A 783 -47.35 -0.25 29.46
C ILE A 783 -46.28 -1.32 29.31
#